data_f87be864c495c7a07c30a99d0bb03200
#
_entry.id   f87be864c495c7a07c30a99d0bb03200
#
_cell.length_a   1.000
_cell.length_b   1.000
_cell.length_c   1.000
_cell.angle_alpha   90.00
_cell.angle_beta   90.00
_cell.angle_gamma   90.00
#
_symmetry.space_group_name_H-M   'P 1'
#
loop_
_entity.id
_entity.type
_entity.pdbx_description
1 polymer ?
#
loop_
_entity_poly.entity_id
_entity_poly.type
_entity_poly.pdbx_seq_one_letter_code
_entity_poly.pdbx_strand_id
1 'polypeptide(L)'
;MQRHAIATVIIMLAVLFSAAHAVERIPGLSRKPHFPPALTQDSKADSLTGFDVLEYEITLSINQATRQLNGNVAATVLAESHLTSLPYNLVGLNVLEVLVNDVPATYTHTNGIINISLDIPAGQTFTTQVFYSGVPQLSPAPYNLGMIFTGNTVFTISDPDAARYWWPCYDHPWDKAIVHLRITMRSDWKVAANGIREAIVENGDGTSTTFWTGYNPMTTYLVCITAGPYLEIEQTAGNIPIQNFVMQNQYNNALADFARLPQMIDYFSQVFGPYPFEKYGNAVVSMSTYGAMEHQTMTTLGNYIITGTGAHELVIAHELAHQWYGNAVSFLTFKDVWLSEGFATYSEHLWTDKVSGWQSAVNYVASSYHQYYINWEGSNPRTIYDPDFNNYFSPPSYEKAASVLHMLRLKIGDAHFFQLLQQWFSTHCNGNVVTAEFEAMAEQISGQDLTQFFHQWIYSPGIPALEYCVWNNDASDTPLRLLARTISNTSTQFEIEVPFLFDNGSCTDSLHVSAGPDWTANGGIHGWTDAASLIPNHNHWALLRQITEVKPVLAQCLPSNAFVRLEWEDFLGDGNLSYKVYRRPQGEGQAWTLLTQQSLPDPGYTDSTPQPGIAYEYCITAVDPNGWESMRSNIMAATPEQFTFANDLLVVDETRDGNGANINPTDAMVDDFYAAALAPLAFGTWDIAQSGMPPLGVLGQYKLVLWHADDFNQNLLQDNNNLLGGYLSGGGKVLLSGWKTVSVFSSSFLDSFAEGVELVYNNSPCLISAQSALYPSLVPDPEKLLGNWNGMLPYIYTFTGASRPIYTAEMPEGSAGNGNCLAFWVDYPQSSARLVLTGFPLYFMQADGVRNLLQQIVPQLLSPTAADDPYSPLLKATLTAWPNPFNPSSTISFSLPRKGNMSLRLYNLKGQLVKVLDEGIREAGEHSLSFNATSDSGASLPSGVYLLRLSHSGGQLLRRISLIK
;
A
#
# COMPACT_ATOMS: atom_id res chain seq x y z
N MET A 1 37.22 -12.35 8.79
CA MET A 1 37.36 -11.50 7.59
C MET A 1 37.22 -12.26 6.25
N GLN A 2 37.60 -13.53 6.11
CA GLN A 2 37.46 -14.25 4.81
C GLN A 2 36.04 -14.81 4.51
N ARG A 3 35.16 -15.00 5.50
CA ARG A 3 33.78 -15.46 5.27
C ARG A 3 32.81 -14.37 4.85
N HIS A 4 33.06 -13.10 5.18
CA HIS A 4 32.23 -11.97 4.74
C HIS A 4 32.53 -11.51 3.31
N ALA A 5 33.76 -11.70 2.85
CA ALA A 5 34.14 -11.40 1.47
C ALA A 5 33.52 -12.36 0.45
N ILE A 6 33.31 -13.63 0.82
CA ILE A 6 32.72 -14.64 -0.06
C ILE A 6 31.18 -14.45 -0.19
N ALA A 7 30.51 -14.03 0.89
CA ALA A 7 29.08 -13.75 0.85
C ALA A 7 28.77 -12.48 -0.01
N THR A 8 29.62 -11.47 0.08
CA THR A 8 29.44 -10.25 -0.71
C THR A 8 29.74 -10.45 -2.20
N VAL A 9 30.69 -11.33 -2.53
CA VAL A 9 30.99 -11.69 -3.93
C VAL A 9 29.92 -12.60 -4.52
N ILE A 10 29.30 -13.49 -3.74
CA ILE A 10 28.19 -14.33 -4.20
C ILE A 10 26.92 -13.49 -4.42
N ILE A 11 26.65 -12.50 -3.57
CA ILE A 11 25.54 -11.57 -3.76
C ILE A 11 25.78 -10.64 -4.95
N MET A 12 26.99 -10.16 -5.17
CA MET A 12 27.34 -9.39 -6.39
C MET A 12 27.33 -10.25 -7.66
N LEU A 13 27.72 -11.50 -7.60
CA LEU A 13 27.64 -12.42 -8.75
C LEU A 13 26.19 -12.87 -9.03
N ALA A 14 25.34 -13.01 -8.01
CA ALA A 14 23.91 -13.27 -8.20
C ALA A 14 23.18 -12.07 -8.81
N VAL A 15 23.58 -10.84 -8.46
CA VAL A 15 23.06 -9.60 -9.08
C VAL A 15 23.59 -9.41 -10.51
N LEU A 16 24.78 -9.90 -10.84
CA LEU A 16 25.35 -9.80 -12.18
C LEU A 16 24.92 -10.93 -13.13
N PHE A 17 24.46 -12.10 -12.62
CA PHE A 17 23.93 -13.18 -13.45
C PHE A 17 22.40 -13.12 -13.65
N SER A 18 21.66 -12.33 -12.86
CA SER A 18 20.24 -12.06 -13.13
C SER A 18 20.02 -10.95 -14.19
N ALA A 19 21.10 -10.30 -14.64
CA ALA A 19 21.04 -9.25 -15.67
C ALA A 19 21.15 -9.78 -17.13
N ALA A 20 21.14 -11.09 -17.33
CA ALA A 20 21.20 -11.66 -18.67
C ALA A 20 19.82 -12.20 -19.06
N HIS A 21 19.12 -11.46 -19.94
CA HIS A 21 17.90 -11.81 -20.69
C HIS A 21 16.54 -11.69 -19.99
N ALA A 22 16.32 -10.72 -19.13
CA ALA A 22 15.00 -10.16 -19.03
C ALA A 22 14.84 -9.16 -20.17
N VAL A 23 13.92 -9.42 -21.09
CA VAL A 23 13.40 -8.39 -21.99
C VAL A 23 12.62 -7.42 -21.09
N GLU A 24 13.33 -6.44 -20.55
CA GLU A 24 12.71 -5.43 -19.70
C GLU A 24 11.90 -4.49 -20.59
N ARG A 25 10.56 -4.65 -20.54
CA ARG A 25 9.71 -3.55 -20.90
C ARG A 25 9.94 -2.41 -19.90
N ILE A 26 10.22 -1.22 -20.39
CA ILE A 26 10.05 -0.03 -19.53
C ILE A 26 8.54 0.12 -19.34
N PRO A 27 7.99 -0.03 -18.11
CA PRO A 27 6.56 0.09 -17.88
C PRO A 27 6.03 1.41 -18.45
N GLY A 28 4.93 1.33 -19.20
CA GLY A 28 4.35 2.51 -19.86
C GLY A 28 4.86 2.83 -21.27
N LEU A 29 5.79 2.06 -21.85
CA LEU A 29 6.34 2.37 -23.17
C LEU A 29 5.34 2.20 -24.33
N SER A 30 4.41 1.25 -24.22
CA SER A 30 3.29 1.08 -25.16
C SER A 30 2.09 1.96 -24.79
N ARG A 31 2.17 2.69 -23.67
CA ARG A 31 1.04 3.48 -23.23
C ARG A 31 0.93 4.79 -23.97
N LYS A 32 -0.30 5.12 -24.25
CA LYS A 32 -0.67 6.47 -24.59
C LYS A 32 -0.47 7.38 -23.37
N PRO A 33 -0.03 8.62 -23.53
CA PRO A 33 0.30 9.47 -22.40
C PRO A 33 -0.93 9.75 -21.54
N HIS A 34 -0.74 9.72 -20.22
CA HIS A 34 -1.74 10.15 -19.25
C HIS A 34 -1.72 11.68 -19.15
N PHE A 35 -2.86 12.31 -19.31
CA PHE A 35 -2.98 13.77 -19.38
C PHE A 35 -3.88 14.35 -18.27
N PRO A 36 -3.56 15.55 -17.75
CA PRO A 36 -4.41 16.22 -16.76
C PRO A 36 -5.73 16.74 -17.35
N PRO A 37 -6.76 17.00 -16.52
CA PRO A 37 -8.11 17.29 -16.97
C PRO A 37 -8.23 18.60 -17.74
N ALA A 38 -8.61 18.51 -18.99
CA ALA A 38 -9.17 19.63 -19.71
C ALA A 38 -10.26 19.13 -20.67
N LEU A 39 -11.47 19.62 -20.44
CA LEU A 39 -12.66 19.50 -21.27
C LEU A 39 -13.61 18.33 -20.91
N THR A 40 -14.82 18.76 -20.57
CA THR A 40 -16.02 17.93 -20.45
C THR A 40 -16.38 17.37 -21.81
N GLN A 41 -16.19 16.08 -21.98
CA GLN A 41 -16.75 15.35 -23.10
C GLN A 41 -18.15 14.86 -22.74
N ASP A 42 -19.06 14.92 -23.71
CA ASP A 42 -20.39 14.35 -23.57
C ASP A 42 -20.31 12.85 -23.27
N SER A 43 -20.54 12.49 -22.02
CA SER A 43 -20.52 11.12 -21.53
C SER A 43 -21.80 10.35 -21.84
N LYS A 44 -22.62 10.84 -22.74
CA LYS A 44 -23.83 10.15 -23.16
C LYS A 44 -23.52 9.33 -24.40
N ALA A 45 -23.54 8.02 -24.22
CA ALA A 45 -23.67 7.06 -25.31
C ALA A 45 -25.01 7.34 -26.04
N ASP A 46 -25.01 8.28 -26.94
CA ASP A 46 -26.05 8.42 -27.97
C ASP A 46 -25.78 7.40 -29.09
N SER A 47 -25.57 6.13 -28.70
CA SER A 47 -25.27 5.03 -29.61
C SER A 47 -26.42 4.63 -30.55
N LEU A 48 -27.59 5.22 -30.38
CA LEU A 48 -28.76 4.99 -31.22
C LEU A 48 -29.02 6.23 -32.06
N THR A 49 -28.12 6.51 -33.01
CA THR A 49 -28.25 7.64 -33.93
C THR A 49 -29.26 7.42 -35.04
N GLY A 50 -29.72 6.18 -35.20
CA GLY A 50 -30.64 5.77 -36.24
C GLY A 50 -30.02 5.66 -37.63
N PHE A 51 -28.70 5.56 -37.72
CA PHE A 51 -27.94 5.27 -38.92
C PHE A 51 -26.68 4.46 -38.59
N ASP A 52 -26.14 3.79 -39.60
CA ASP A 52 -24.91 2.99 -39.60
C ASP A 52 -24.06 3.33 -40.80
N VAL A 53 -22.79 3.71 -40.61
CA VAL A 53 -21.90 3.95 -41.74
C VAL A 53 -21.22 2.65 -42.14
N LEU A 54 -21.57 2.13 -43.31
CA LEU A 54 -21.10 0.83 -43.80
C LEU A 54 -19.69 0.89 -44.41
N GLU A 55 -19.35 2.02 -45.03
CA GLU A 55 -18.12 2.15 -45.83
C GLU A 55 -17.69 3.60 -45.94
N TYR A 56 -16.39 3.84 -45.91
CA TYR A 56 -15.73 5.10 -46.25
C TYR A 56 -14.72 4.88 -47.37
N GLU A 57 -14.75 5.72 -48.42
CA GLU A 57 -13.72 5.87 -49.42
C GLU A 57 -13.03 7.23 -49.24
N ILE A 58 -11.80 7.22 -48.69
CA ILE A 58 -11.02 8.41 -48.36
C ILE A 58 -10.02 8.66 -49.49
N THR A 59 -10.27 9.68 -50.32
CA THR A 59 -9.32 10.17 -51.32
C THR A 59 -8.63 11.43 -50.75
N LEU A 60 -7.32 11.39 -50.59
CA LEU A 60 -6.58 12.44 -49.92
C LEU A 60 -5.25 12.74 -50.61
N SER A 61 -5.04 14.01 -50.96
CA SER A 61 -3.76 14.53 -51.44
C SER A 61 -3.08 15.29 -50.29
N ILE A 62 -1.83 14.88 -49.98
CA ILE A 62 -1.07 15.42 -48.86
C ILE A 62 0.19 16.11 -49.41
N ASN A 63 0.29 17.41 -49.22
CA ASN A 63 1.51 18.15 -49.44
C ASN A 63 2.32 18.28 -48.14
N GLN A 64 3.38 17.47 -47.99
CA GLN A 64 4.17 17.43 -46.78
C GLN A 64 4.88 18.76 -46.49
N ALA A 65 5.31 19.50 -47.51
CA ALA A 65 6.08 20.75 -47.33
C ALA A 65 5.20 21.89 -46.79
N THR A 66 3.96 21.98 -47.29
CA THR A 66 3.00 23.02 -46.88
C THR A 66 2.03 22.52 -45.81
N ARG A 67 2.01 21.22 -45.51
CA ARG A 67 1.05 20.51 -44.66
C ARG A 67 -0.40 20.61 -45.18
N GLN A 68 -0.59 20.98 -46.42
CA GLN A 68 -1.91 21.15 -47.02
C GLN A 68 -2.53 19.82 -47.32
N LEU A 69 -3.79 19.63 -46.93
CA LEU A 69 -4.67 18.53 -47.32
C LEU A 69 -5.70 19.01 -48.32
N ASN A 70 -5.97 18.18 -49.33
CA ASN A 70 -7.14 18.29 -50.20
C ASN A 70 -7.78 16.91 -50.24
N GLY A 71 -8.97 16.79 -49.71
CA GLY A 71 -9.62 15.50 -49.52
C GLY A 71 -11.04 15.45 -50.03
N ASN A 72 -11.46 14.24 -50.26
CA ASN A 72 -12.84 13.87 -50.53
C ASN A 72 -13.11 12.55 -49.82
N VAL A 73 -14.14 12.53 -48.98
CA VAL A 73 -14.61 11.32 -48.31
C VAL A 73 -15.99 10.99 -48.82
N ALA A 74 -16.11 9.87 -49.53
CA ALA A 74 -17.39 9.27 -49.86
C ALA A 74 -17.76 8.26 -48.78
N ALA A 75 -19.00 8.26 -48.30
CA ALA A 75 -19.50 7.28 -47.34
C ALA A 75 -20.81 6.67 -47.82
N THR A 76 -20.92 5.33 -47.64
CA THR A 76 -22.15 4.56 -47.81
C THR A 76 -22.82 4.40 -46.46
N VAL A 77 -24.04 4.91 -46.27
CA VAL A 77 -24.75 4.97 -44.99
C VAL A 77 -26.09 4.22 -45.10
N LEU A 78 -26.40 3.41 -44.09
CA LEU A 78 -27.69 2.78 -43.91
C LEU A 78 -28.53 3.64 -42.91
N ALA A 79 -29.69 4.08 -43.35
CA ALA A 79 -30.65 4.71 -42.47
C ALA A 79 -31.43 3.64 -41.69
N GLU A 80 -31.20 3.49 -40.45
CA GLU A 80 -31.94 2.58 -39.56
C GLU A 80 -33.27 3.15 -39.13
N SER A 81 -33.37 4.49 -39.06
CA SER A 81 -34.60 5.26 -38.82
C SER A 81 -34.76 6.29 -39.94
N HIS A 82 -35.93 7.00 -39.97
CA HIS A 82 -36.10 8.10 -40.92
C HIS A 82 -35.14 9.27 -40.53
N LEU A 83 -34.19 9.57 -41.41
CA LEU A 83 -33.18 10.59 -41.23
C LEU A 83 -33.53 11.91 -41.90
N THR A 84 -33.48 12.98 -41.11
CA THR A 84 -33.60 14.38 -41.59
C THR A 84 -32.27 15.12 -41.50
N SER A 85 -31.29 14.59 -40.80
CA SER A 85 -29.93 15.14 -40.66
C SER A 85 -28.92 14.01 -40.45
N LEU A 86 -27.70 14.19 -40.95
CA LEU A 86 -26.55 13.28 -40.73
C LEU A 86 -25.36 14.09 -40.21
N PRO A 87 -24.87 13.84 -39.02
CA PRO A 87 -23.72 14.53 -38.47
C PRO A 87 -22.41 13.85 -38.84
N TYR A 88 -21.42 14.57 -39.33
CA TYR A 88 -20.02 14.16 -39.36
C TYR A 88 -19.16 15.10 -38.52
N ASN A 89 -18.13 14.58 -37.92
CA ASN A 89 -17.15 15.38 -37.20
C ASN A 89 -16.04 15.83 -38.15
N LEU A 90 -15.68 17.12 -38.12
CA LEU A 90 -14.51 17.67 -38.80
C LEU A 90 -14.09 18.97 -38.10
N VAL A 91 -12.86 19.02 -37.64
CA VAL A 91 -12.35 20.17 -36.89
C VAL A 91 -11.20 20.86 -37.62
N GLY A 92 -11.28 22.18 -37.75
CA GLY A 92 -10.16 23.00 -38.25
C GLY A 92 -9.92 22.94 -39.77
N LEU A 93 -10.68 22.18 -40.50
CA LEU A 93 -10.61 22.08 -41.96
C LEU A 93 -11.86 22.70 -42.63
N ASN A 94 -11.73 23.17 -43.84
CA ASN A 94 -12.80 23.82 -44.61
C ASN A 94 -13.57 22.83 -45.43
N VAL A 95 -14.90 22.76 -45.29
CA VAL A 95 -15.79 22.02 -46.17
C VAL A 95 -16.01 22.84 -47.42
N LEU A 96 -15.81 22.25 -48.60
CA LEU A 96 -15.92 22.89 -49.89
C LEU A 96 -17.27 22.58 -50.54
N GLU A 97 -17.71 21.33 -50.47
CA GLU A 97 -18.95 20.83 -51.08
C GLU A 97 -19.41 19.58 -50.33
N VAL A 98 -20.72 19.39 -50.29
CA VAL A 98 -21.33 18.14 -49.74
C VAL A 98 -22.35 17.64 -50.77
N LEU A 99 -22.25 16.36 -51.12
CA LEU A 99 -23.25 15.72 -51.97
C LEU A 99 -23.97 14.61 -51.18
N VAL A 100 -25.24 14.37 -51.51
CA VAL A 100 -26.03 13.21 -51.08
C VAL A 100 -26.58 12.57 -52.35
N ASN A 101 -26.27 11.29 -52.55
CA ASN A 101 -26.60 10.54 -53.78
C ASN A 101 -26.19 11.35 -55.06
N ASP A 102 -24.96 11.86 -55.08
CA ASP A 102 -24.34 12.66 -56.14
C ASP A 102 -25.04 14.03 -56.37
N VAL A 103 -25.95 14.47 -55.52
CA VAL A 103 -26.65 15.76 -55.61
C VAL A 103 -26.14 16.70 -54.53
N PRO A 104 -25.84 17.97 -54.87
CA PRO A 104 -25.44 18.98 -53.83
C PRO A 104 -26.47 19.11 -52.73
N ALA A 105 -26.01 18.97 -51.48
CA ALA A 105 -26.84 19.03 -50.27
C ALA A 105 -26.54 20.27 -49.46
N THR A 106 -27.57 20.77 -48.80
CA THR A 106 -27.39 21.84 -47.81
C THR A 106 -26.78 21.27 -46.51
N TYR A 107 -25.86 22.00 -45.92
CA TYR A 107 -25.20 21.62 -44.72
C TYR A 107 -24.87 22.84 -43.82
N THR A 108 -24.62 22.59 -42.59
CA THR A 108 -23.97 23.58 -41.69
C THR A 108 -22.68 22.97 -41.15
N HIS A 109 -21.65 23.81 -40.95
CA HIS A 109 -20.39 23.36 -40.32
C HIS A 109 -20.10 24.29 -39.13
N THR A 110 -20.44 23.86 -37.95
CA THR A 110 -20.31 24.65 -36.70
C THR A 110 -19.81 23.75 -35.59
N ASN A 111 -18.92 24.29 -34.73
CA ASN A 111 -18.34 23.58 -33.59
C ASN A 111 -17.70 22.22 -33.93
N GLY A 112 -17.13 22.11 -35.14
CA GLY A 112 -16.48 20.89 -35.58
C GLY A 112 -17.46 19.78 -36.01
N ILE A 113 -18.74 20.10 -36.23
CA ILE A 113 -19.76 19.18 -36.71
C ILE A 113 -20.32 19.67 -38.04
N ILE A 114 -20.30 18.82 -39.04
CA ILE A 114 -20.97 19.01 -40.34
C ILE A 114 -22.35 18.36 -40.23
N ASN A 115 -23.42 19.14 -40.16
CA ASN A 115 -24.78 18.63 -40.20
C ASN A 115 -25.30 18.72 -41.62
N ILE A 116 -25.51 17.57 -42.26
CA ILE A 116 -25.99 17.43 -43.62
C ILE A 116 -27.51 17.31 -43.56
N SER A 117 -28.24 18.21 -44.24
CA SER A 117 -29.70 18.14 -44.34
C SER A 117 -30.09 17.11 -45.43
N LEU A 118 -30.97 16.21 -45.07
CA LEU A 118 -31.41 15.13 -45.95
C LEU A 118 -32.83 14.68 -45.56
N ASP A 119 -33.44 13.81 -46.38
CA ASP A 119 -34.75 13.23 -46.16
C ASP A 119 -34.70 11.76 -46.65
N ILE A 120 -34.22 10.87 -45.78
CA ILE A 120 -33.97 9.44 -46.14
C ILE A 120 -34.86 8.56 -45.27
N PRO A 121 -35.75 7.77 -45.84
CA PRO A 121 -36.57 6.81 -45.13
C PRO A 121 -35.76 5.70 -44.47
N ALA A 122 -36.28 5.18 -43.36
CA ALA A 122 -35.70 4.01 -42.67
C ALA A 122 -35.51 2.79 -43.59
N GLY A 123 -34.41 2.06 -43.46
CA GLY A 123 -34.03 0.89 -44.22
C GLY A 123 -33.41 1.20 -45.58
N GLN A 124 -33.24 2.47 -45.97
CA GLN A 124 -32.55 2.85 -47.22
C GLN A 124 -31.07 3.06 -47.00
N THR A 125 -30.28 2.60 -47.98
CA THR A 125 -28.85 2.89 -48.12
C THR A 125 -28.69 4.08 -49.06
N PHE A 126 -27.83 5.02 -48.74
CA PHE A 126 -27.56 6.21 -49.52
C PHE A 126 -26.06 6.56 -49.43
N THR A 127 -25.60 7.43 -50.33
CA THR A 127 -24.22 7.89 -50.32
C THR A 127 -24.13 9.36 -49.91
N THR A 128 -23.06 9.68 -49.22
CA THR A 128 -22.64 11.09 -48.98
C THR A 128 -21.23 11.28 -49.51
N GLN A 129 -20.90 12.49 -49.93
CA GLN A 129 -19.55 12.86 -50.32
C GLN A 129 -19.22 14.25 -49.78
N VAL A 130 -18.12 14.36 -49.02
CA VAL A 130 -17.65 15.60 -48.40
C VAL A 130 -16.31 16.00 -48.99
N PHE A 131 -16.27 17.10 -49.72
CA PHE A 131 -15.03 17.70 -50.22
C PHE A 131 -14.51 18.70 -49.19
N TYR A 132 -13.23 18.60 -48.88
CA TYR A 132 -12.64 19.46 -47.86
C TYR A 132 -11.18 19.79 -48.16
N SER A 133 -10.69 20.87 -47.52
CA SER A 133 -9.28 21.24 -47.64
C SER A 133 -8.81 22.08 -46.46
N GLY A 134 -7.50 22.14 -46.29
CA GLY A 134 -6.89 22.98 -45.28
C GLY A 134 -5.57 22.40 -44.71
N VAL A 135 -5.05 23.10 -43.72
CA VAL A 135 -3.92 22.58 -42.93
C VAL A 135 -4.50 21.97 -41.68
N PRO A 136 -4.31 20.65 -41.43
CA PRO A 136 -4.90 19.98 -40.29
C PRO A 136 -4.29 20.52 -39.00
N GLN A 137 -5.13 20.67 -38.01
CA GLN A 137 -4.74 21.02 -36.65
C GLN A 137 -4.60 19.72 -35.85
N LEU A 138 -3.81 19.77 -34.79
CA LEU A 138 -3.83 18.71 -33.79
C LEU A 138 -4.94 18.99 -32.77
N SER A 139 -5.42 17.96 -32.12
CA SER A 139 -6.33 18.07 -30.99
C SER A 139 -5.72 18.99 -29.92
N PRO A 140 -6.53 19.62 -29.04
CA PRO A 140 -6.00 20.48 -27.99
C PRO A 140 -4.97 19.78 -27.10
N ALA A 141 -4.06 20.58 -26.52
CA ALA A 141 -3.20 20.08 -25.47
C ALA A 141 -4.07 19.53 -24.32
N PRO A 142 -3.62 18.46 -23.66
CA PRO A 142 -2.29 17.88 -23.73
C PRO A 142 -2.10 16.82 -24.83
N TYR A 143 -3.13 16.42 -25.56
CA TYR A 143 -3.08 15.28 -26.46
C TYR A 143 -2.23 15.53 -27.72
N ASN A 144 -2.51 16.61 -28.45
CA ASN A 144 -1.85 16.94 -29.71
C ASN A 144 -1.90 15.81 -30.75
N LEU A 145 -3.08 15.19 -30.91
CA LEU A 145 -3.35 14.05 -31.79
C LEU A 145 -3.95 14.51 -33.14
N GLY A 146 -3.99 13.60 -34.10
CA GLY A 146 -4.44 13.84 -35.45
C GLY A 146 -3.38 13.50 -36.47
N MET A 147 -3.21 14.29 -37.54
CA MET A 147 -2.17 14.09 -38.56
C MET A 147 -0.91 14.87 -38.18
N ILE A 148 0.19 14.15 -37.95
CA ILE A 148 1.45 14.68 -37.45
C ILE A 148 2.47 14.75 -38.60
N PHE A 149 3.08 15.92 -38.79
CA PHE A 149 4.12 16.14 -39.80
C PHE A 149 5.46 16.32 -39.09
N THR A 150 6.41 15.42 -39.39
CA THR A 150 7.81 15.55 -38.98
C THR A 150 8.67 15.94 -40.19
N GLY A 151 10.00 16.07 -39.99
CA GLY A 151 10.91 16.39 -41.11
C GLY A 151 10.94 15.36 -42.23
N ASN A 152 10.69 14.09 -41.89
CA ASN A 152 10.86 12.94 -42.76
C ASN A 152 9.69 11.93 -42.72
N THR A 153 8.63 12.18 -41.99
CA THR A 153 7.41 11.35 -41.96
C THR A 153 6.16 12.20 -41.82
N VAL A 154 5.05 11.67 -42.35
CA VAL A 154 3.69 12.08 -42.01
C VAL A 154 2.97 10.86 -41.45
N PHE A 155 2.29 10.99 -40.31
CA PHE A 155 1.54 9.87 -39.75
C PHE A 155 0.33 10.36 -38.96
N THR A 156 -0.62 9.46 -38.75
CA THR A 156 -1.84 9.75 -37.97
C THR A 156 -1.81 9.00 -36.64
N ILE A 157 -2.35 9.64 -35.58
CA ILE A 157 -2.75 9.02 -34.34
C ILE A 157 -4.09 9.63 -33.95
N SER A 158 -5.13 8.81 -33.85
CA SER A 158 -6.50 9.31 -33.76
C SER A 158 -7.26 8.87 -32.51
N ASP A 159 -6.69 8.08 -31.67
CA ASP A 159 -7.32 7.60 -30.46
C ASP A 159 -7.21 8.65 -29.31
N PRO A 160 -8.30 9.03 -28.58
CA PRO A 160 -9.65 8.41 -28.62
C PRO A 160 -10.59 8.98 -29.70
N ASP A 161 -10.41 10.23 -30.16
CA ASP A 161 -11.39 10.92 -30.99
C ASP A 161 -10.75 11.99 -31.90
N ALA A 162 -9.54 11.74 -32.38
CA ALA A 162 -8.80 12.68 -33.20
C ALA A 162 -8.80 12.39 -34.70
N ALA A 163 -9.61 11.43 -35.20
CA ALA A 163 -9.86 11.23 -36.61
C ALA A 163 -10.49 12.49 -37.23
N ARG A 164 -11.36 13.16 -36.53
CA ARG A 164 -12.04 14.42 -36.90
C ARG A 164 -11.11 15.58 -37.23
N TYR A 165 -9.85 15.52 -36.86
CA TYR A 165 -8.89 16.60 -37.11
C TYR A 165 -8.22 16.49 -38.48
N TRP A 166 -8.43 15.40 -39.22
CA TRP A 166 -7.81 15.24 -40.53
C TRP A 166 -8.75 14.70 -41.64
N TRP A 167 -9.92 14.13 -41.28
CA TRP A 167 -10.93 13.72 -42.26
C TRP A 167 -12.35 13.77 -41.65
N PRO A 168 -13.39 14.04 -42.49
CA PRO A 168 -14.77 14.03 -42.02
C PRO A 168 -15.28 12.60 -41.81
N CYS A 169 -15.73 12.28 -40.61
CA CYS A 169 -16.24 10.97 -40.21
C CYS A 169 -17.24 11.07 -39.08
N TYR A 170 -17.98 10.03 -38.83
CA TYR A 170 -18.72 9.84 -37.59
C TYR A 170 -17.76 9.22 -36.55
N ASP A 171 -17.14 10.11 -35.79
CA ASP A 171 -15.95 9.78 -34.98
C ASP A 171 -16.30 9.23 -33.61
N HIS A 172 -16.81 7.98 -33.60
CA HIS A 172 -17.22 7.25 -32.40
C HIS A 172 -16.78 5.77 -32.45
N PRO A 173 -16.40 5.13 -31.33
CA PRO A 173 -15.87 3.78 -31.33
C PRO A 173 -16.90 2.71 -31.68
N TRP A 174 -18.17 2.98 -31.50
CA TRP A 174 -19.25 2.00 -31.75
C TRP A 174 -19.66 1.86 -33.21
N ASP A 175 -19.26 2.79 -34.08
CA ASP A 175 -19.57 2.74 -35.50
C ASP A 175 -18.35 2.25 -36.29
N LYS A 176 -18.42 1.03 -36.77
CA LYS A 176 -17.37 0.40 -37.56
C LYS A 176 -17.74 0.38 -39.05
N ALA A 177 -16.84 0.86 -39.90
CA ALA A 177 -17.00 0.88 -41.32
C ALA A 177 -15.84 0.22 -42.06
N ILE A 178 -16.09 -0.33 -43.25
CA ILE A 178 -15.03 -0.70 -44.19
C ILE A 178 -14.37 0.59 -44.67
N VAL A 179 -13.04 0.61 -44.79
CA VAL A 179 -12.31 1.82 -45.19
C VAL A 179 -11.40 1.53 -46.38
N HIS A 180 -11.56 2.34 -47.43
CA HIS A 180 -10.68 2.36 -48.59
C HIS A 180 -9.92 3.67 -48.66
N LEU A 181 -8.62 3.62 -48.98
CA LEU A 181 -7.74 4.79 -48.96
C LEU A 181 -7.07 4.99 -50.33
N ARG A 182 -7.17 6.21 -50.85
CA ARG A 182 -6.48 6.67 -52.06
C ARG A 182 -5.62 7.86 -51.71
N ILE A 183 -4.33 7.62 -51.46
CA ILE A 183 -3.43 8.64 -50.90
C ILE A 183 -2.44 9.09 -51.96
N THR A 184 -2.50 10.37 -52.29
CA THR A 184 -1.57 11.02 -53.22
C THR A 184 -0.52 11.81 -52.45
N MET A 185 0.74 11.47 -52.69
CA MET A 185 1.92 12.13 -52.10
C MET A 185 3.06 12.23 -53.11
N ARG A 186 4.17 12.84 -52.66
CA ARG A 186 5.44 12.85 -53.48
C ARG A 186 5.86 11.41 -53.76
N SER A 187 6.28 11.15 -54.99
CA SER A 187 6.54 9.78 -55.50
C SER A 187 7.81 9.13 -54.92
N ASP A 188 8.72 9.88 -54.28
CA ASP A 188 9.88 9.31 -53.60
C ASP A 188 9.60 8.86 -52.17
N TRP A 189 8.33 8.96 -51.68
CA TRP A 189 7.84 8.44 -50.45
C TRP A 189 6.89 7.26 -50.63
N LYS A 190 6.93 6.32 -49.69
CA LYS A 190 5.96 5.22 -49.63
C LYS A 190 4.91 5.51 -48.61
N VAL A 191 3.70 5.09 -48.88
CA VAL A 191 2.53 5.18 -48.00
C VAL A 191 2.23 3.80 -47.43
N ALA A 192 2.16 3.70 -46.13
CA ALA A 192 1.65 2.57 -45.38
C ALA A 192 0.26 2.93 -44.82
N ALA A 193 -0.71 2.03 -44.90
CA ALA A 193 -2.06 2.25 -44.43
C ALA A 193 -2.80 0.92 -44.13
N ASN A 194 -4.05 1.02 -43.69
CA ASN A 194 -4.91 -0.13 -43.42
C ASN A 194 -5.23 -0.91 -44.70
N GLY A 195 -5.49 -2.22 -44.55
CA GLY A 195 -5.91 -3.07 -45.68
C GLY A 195 -4.77 -3.55 -46.57
N ILE A 196 -5.09 -4.02 -47.77
CA ILE A 196 -4.17 -4.50 -48.80
C ILE A 196 -3.82 -3.38 -49.75
N ARG A 197 -2.54 -3.26 -50.13
CA ARG A 197 -2.09 -2.33 -51.14
C ARG A 197 -2.37 -2.90 -52.53
N GLU A 198 -3.34 -2.31 -53.23
CA GLU A 198 -3.78 -2.75 -54.56
C GLU A 198 -2.85 -2.26 -55.67
N ALA A 199 -2.48 -0.98 -55.66
CA ALA A 199 -1.68 -0.35 -56.68
C ALA A 199 -0.92 0.89 -56.20
N ILE A 200 0.13 1.25 -56.90
CA ILE A 200 0.77 2.55 -56.87
C ILE A 200 0.75 3.09 -58.32
N VAL A 201 0.19 4.28 -58.49
CA VAL A 201 0.06 4.94 -59.79
C VAL A 201 0.86 6.22 -59.81
N GLU A 202 1.84 6.33 -60.69
CA GLU A 202 2.61 7.56 -60.90
C GLU A 202 1.77 8.59 -61.66
N ASN A 203 1.65 9.79 -61.16
CA ASN A 203 0.82 10.85 -61.74
C ASN A 203 1.56 11.69 -62.77
N GLY A 204 2.89 11.56 -62.91
CA GLY A 204 3.71 12.28 -63.87
C GLY A 204 4.09 13.71 -63.50
N ASP A 205 3.65 14.19 -62.37
CA ASP A 205 3.91 15.52 -61.78
C ASP A 205 4.87 15.49 -60.56
N GLY A 206 5.50 14.35 -60.29
CA GLY A 206 6.35 14.12 -59.15
C GLY A 206 5.57 13.59 -57.92
N THR A 207 4.30 13.24 -58.13
CA THR A 207 3.48 12.55 -57.12
C THR A 207 3.09 11.16 -57.59
N SER A 208 2.73 10.31 -56.63
CA SER A 208 2.10 9.02 -56.85
C SER A 208 0.87 8.86 -55.97
N THR A 209 -0.10 8.08 -56.45
CA THR A 209 -1.30 7.71 -55.69
C THR A 209 -1.23 6.25 -55.33
N THR A 210 -1.28 5.96 -54.02
CA THR A 210 -1.30 4.61 -53.48
C THR A 210 -2.71 4.23 -53.09
N PHE A 211 -3.17 3.04 -53.54
CA PHE A 211 -4.51 2.51 -53.29
C PHE A 211 -4.43 1.40 -52.25
N TRP A 212 -5.20 1.55 -51.17
CA TRP A 212 -5.35 0.57 -50.09
C TRP A 212 -6.80 0.18 -49.93
N THR A 213 -7.10 -1.11 -49.81
CA THR A 213 -8.45 -1.66 -49.69
C THR A 213 -8.57 -2.44 -48.38
N GLY A 214 -9.40 -1.97 -47.46
CA GLY A 214 -9.83 -2.73 -46.30
C GLY A 214 -10.94 -3.70 -46.63
N TYR A 215 -10.97 -4.84 -45.98
CA TYR A 215 -12.00 -5.90 -46.18
C TYR A 215 -12.81 -6.16 -44.90
N ASN A 216 -12.38 -5.60 -43.80
CA ASN A 216 -13.02 -5.74 -42.45
C ASN A 216 -13.38 -4.38 -41.89
N PRO A 217 -14.54 -4.25 -41.21
CA PRO A 217 -14.92 -2.99 -40.62
C PRO A 217 -13.98 -2.60 -39.46
N MET A 218 -13.75 -1.31 -39.32
CA MET A 218 -12.89 -0.75 -38.27
C MET A 218 -13.48 0.53 -37.68
N THR A 219 -13.14 0.86 -36.45
CA THR A 219 -13.48 2.14 -35.86
C THR A 219 -12.63 3.26 -36.45
N THR A 220 -13.13 4.49 -36.42
CA THR A 220 -12.48 5.64 -37.06
C THR A 220 -11.10 5.94 -36.51
N TYR A 221 -10.86 5.73 -35.23
CA TYR A 221 -9.57 5.97 -34.59
C TYR A 221 -8.47 4.98 -35.04
N LEU A 222 -8.85 3.83 -35.57
CA LEU A 222 -7.92 2.81 -36.10
C LEU A 222 -7.53 3.05 -37.59
N VAL A 223 -8.11 4.05 -38.23
CA VAL A 223 -7.73 4.44 -39.58
C VAL A 223 -6.39 5.15 -39.58
N CYS A 224 -5.44 4.63 -40.38
CA CYS A 224 -4.10 5.21 -40.37
C CYS A 224 -3.56 5.53 -41.78
N ILE A 225 -2.78 6.57 -41.82
CA ILE A 225 -1.90 6.92 -42.93
C ILE A 225 -0.52 7.19 -42.33
N THR A 226 0.47 6.48 -42.87
CA THR A 226 1.88 6.73 -42.46
C THR A 226 2.69 6.81 -43.77
N ALA A 227 3.45 7.89 -43.93
CA ALA A 227 4.23 8.08 -45.16
C ALA A 227 5.63 8.61 -44.87
N GLY A 228 6.60 8.15 -45.68
CA GLY A 228 8.00 8.51 -45.54
C GLY A 228 8.90 7.84 -46.58
N PRO A 229 10.22 8.12 -46.59
CA PRO A 229 11.21 7.46 -47.47
C PRO A 229 11.53 6.05 -46.94
N TYR A 230 10.53 5.20 -46.91
CA TYR A 230 10.60 3.87 -46.29
C TYR A 230 11.28 2.83 -47.20
N LEU A 231 11.99 1.90 -46.58
CA LEU A 231 12.24 0.55 -47.10
C LEU A 231 11.20 -0.41 -46.53
N GLU A 232 10.86 -1.41 -47.29
CA GLU A 232 9.90 -2.45 -46.90
C GLU A 232 10.63 -3.73 -46.49
N ILE A 233 10.14 -4.37 -45.41
CA ILE A 233 10.52 -5.71 -44.97
C ILE A 233 9.26 -6.56 -45.08
N GLU A 234 9.29 -7.52 -45.98
CA GLU A 234 8.17 -8.44 -46.23
C GLU A 234 8.43 -9.78 -45.54
N GLN A 235 7.41 -10.30 -44.85
CA GLN A 235 7.40 -11.60 -44.19
C GLN A 235 6.02 -12.25 -44.40
N THR A 236 5.84 -13.50 -43.96
CA THR A 236 4.54 -14.18 -43.96
C THR A 236 4.39 -15.05 -42.72
N ALA A 237 3.18 -15.08 -42.13
CA ALA A 237 2.76 -16.08 -41.15
C ALA A 237 1.68 -16.95 -41.78
N GLY A 238 2.04 -18.17 -42.17
CA GLY A 238 1.14 -18.97 -43.06
C GLY A 238 0.74 -18.21 -44.30
N ASN A 239 -0.56 -17.91 -44.44
CA ASN A 239 -1.12 -17.15 -45.54
C ASN A 239 -1.26 -15.64 -45.29
N ILE A 240 -0.87 -15.16 -44.07
CA ILE A 240 -0.99 -13.75 -43.69
C ILE A 240 0.26 -13.01 -44.18
N PRO A 241 0.15 -12.03 -45.11
CA PRO A 241 1.25 -11.15 -45.48
C PRO A 241 1.61 -10.22 -44.33
N ILE A 242 2.90 -9.99 -44.13
CA ILE A 242 3.40 -9.02 -43.12
C ILE A 242 4.24 -7.98 -43.88
N GLN A 243 3.85 -6.71 -43.77
CA GLN A 243 4.51 -5.59 -44.43
C GLN A 243 5.02 -4.58 -43.44
N ASN A 244 6.33 -4.46 -43.26
CA ASN A 244 6.92 -3.50 -42.34
C ASN A 244 7.62 -2.37 -43.11
N PHE A 245 7.33 -1.14 -42.72
CA PHE A 245 7.85 0.10 -43.30
C PHE A 245 8.83 0.75 -42.36
N VAL A 246 10.10 0.82 -42.72
CA VAL A 246 11.19 1.30 -41.81
C VAL A 246 12.11 2.27 -42.55
N MET A 247 12.75 3.16 -41.81
CA MET A 247 13.76 4.06 -42.35
C MET A 247 15.05 3.30 -42.68
N GLN A 248 15.78 3.77 -43.70
CA GLN A 248 17.04 3.16 -44.16
C GLN A 248 18.06 2.93 -43.01
N ASN A 249 18.18 3.87 -42.07
CA ASN A 249 19.11 3.78 -40.97
C ASN A 249 18.69 2.77 -39.86
N GLN A 250 17.46 2.29 -39.90
CA GLN A 250 16.93 1.32 -38.94
C GLN A 250 16.70 -0.07 -39.54
N TYR A 251 16.93 -0.22 -40.85
CA TYR A 251 16.55 -1.43 -41.58
C TYR A 251 17.13 -2.70 -40.95
N ASN A 252 18.42 -2.73 -40.63
CA ASN A 252 19.05 -3.92 -40.06
C ASN A 252 18.56 -4.24 -38.65
N ASN A 253 18.31 -3.20 -37.83
CA ASN A 253 17.74 -3.38 -36.50
C ASN A 253 16.32 -3.94 -36.62
N ALA A 254 15.51 -3.39 -37.53
CA ALA A 254 14.14 -3.85 -37.74
C ALA A 254 14.06 -5.30 -38.24
N LEU A 255 15.01 -5.73 -39.06
CA LEU A 255 15.12 -7.14 -39.44
C LEU A 255 15.28 -8.07 -38.26
N ALA A 256 16.05 -7.65 -37.26
CA ALA A 256 16.23 -8.42 -36.02
C ALA A 256 15.00 -8.35 -35.11
N ASP A 257 14.46 -7.16 -34.89
CA ASP A 257 13.34 -6.95 -33.95
C ASP A 257 12.02 -7.54 -34.50
N PHE A 258 11.81 -7.57 -35.81
CA PHE A 258 10.62 -8.17 -36.43
C PHE A 258 10.78 -9.67 -36.77
N ALA A 259 11.91 -10.28 -36.48
CA ALA A 259 12.19 -11.66 -36.85
C ALA A 259 11.16 -12.66 -36.28
N ARG A 260 10.56 -12.38 -35.12
CA ARG A 260 9.58 -13.24 -34.46
C ARG A 260 8.11 -12.93 -34.78
N LEU A 261 7.81 -11.91 -35.58
CA LEU A 261 6.43 -11.57 -35.93
C LEU A 261 5.61 -12.74 -36.47
N PRO A 262 6.13 -13.57 -37.43
CA PRO A 262 5.39 -14.74 -37.90
C PRO A 262 5.06 -15.71 -36.77
N GLN A 263 6.00 -15.95 -35.85
CA GLN A 263 5.80 -16.82 -34.71
C GLN A 263 4.79 -16.25 -33.70
N MET A 264 4.75 -14.92 -33.49
CA MET A 264 3.75 -14.26 -32.65
C MET A 264 2.34 -14.43 -33.21
N ILE A 265 2.15 -14.17 -34.52
CA ILE A 265 0.86 -14.33 -35.20
C ILE A 265 0.38 -15.80 -35.10
N ASP A 266 1.26 -16.76 -35.34
CA ASP A 266 0.94 -18.18 -35.22
C ASP A 266 0.54 -18.55 -33.78
N TYR A 267 1.27 -18.04 -32.77
CA TYR A 267 0.99 -18.32 -31.40
C TYR A 267 -0.34 -17.69 -30.93
N PHE A 268 -0.55 -16.41 -31.17
CA PHE A 268 -1.80 -15.74 -30.81
C PHE A 268 -2.99 -16.30 -31.59
N SER A 269 -2.80 -16.74 -32.82
CA SER A 269 -3.84 -17.46 -33.58
C SER A 269 -4.23 -18.80 -32.93
N GLN A 270 -3.30 -19.48 -32.26
CA GLN A 270 -3.60 -20.72 -31.51
C GLN A 270 -4.33 -20.41 -30.20
N VAL A 271 -3.97 -19.30 -29.54
CA VAL A 271 -4.51 -18.94 -28.22
C VAL A 271 -5.88 -18.28 -28.33
N PHE A 272 -6.05 -17.34 -29.26
CA PHE A 272 -7.25 -16.50 -29.39
C PHE A 272 -8.23 -16.94 -30.48
N GLY A 273 -7.73 -17.60 -31.49
CA GLY A 273 -8.45 -17.94 -32.74
C GLY A 273 -7.73 -17.38 -33.98
N PRO A 274 -8.14 -17.75 -35.17
CA PRO A 274 -7.48 -17.33 -36.41
C PRO A 274 -7.23 -15.82 -36.47
N TYR A 275 -6.09 -15.38 -37.03
CA TYR A 275 -5.83 -13.97 -37.28
C TYR A 275 -6.98 -13.35 -38.10
N PRO A 276 -7.57 -12.22 -37.61
CA PRO A 276 -8.87 -11.77 -38.13
C PRO A 276 -8.80 -11.04 -39.49
N PHE A 277 -7.64 -10.58 -39.90
CA PHE A 277 -7.52 -9.62 -40.97
C PHE A 277 -6.71 -10.14 -42.17
N GLU A 278 -6.77 -9.39 -43.28
CA GLU A 278 -6.15 -9.72 -44.56
C GLU A 278 -4.62 -9.62 -44.59
N LYS A 279 -4.02 -8.82 -43.65
CA LYS A 279 -2.57 -8.67 -43.47
C LYS A 279 -2.23 -8.18 -42.10
N TYR A 280 -0.95 -8.18 -41.75
CA TYR A 280 -0.38 -7.41 -40.68
C TYR A 280 0.80 -6.56 -41.16
N GLY A 281 1.18 -5.54 -40.40
CA GLY A 281 2.39 -4.76 -40.66
C GLY A 281 2.68 -3.72 -39.59
N ASN A 282 3.86 -3.14 -39.70
CA ASN A 282 4.31 -2.07 -38.86
C ASN A 282 4.84 -0.90 -39.67
N ALA A 283 4.53 0.33 -39.32
CA ALA A 283 5.12 1.53 -39.88
C ALA A 283 5.89 2.29 -38.79
N VAL A 284 7.21 2.42 -38.98
CA VAL A 284 8.09 3.05 -37.97
C VAL A 284 8.20 4.54 -38.23
N VAL A 285 7.85 5.35 -37.22
CA VAL A 285 7.78 6.80 -37.32
C VAL A 285 8.67 7.49 -36.30
N SER A 286 9.06 8.73 -36.58
CA SER A 286 9.78 9.57 -35.61
C SER A 286 8.78 10.10 -34.55
N MET A 287 8.56 9.30 -33.50
CA MET A 287 7.65 9.57 -32.42
C MET A 287 8.37 9.36 -31.09
N SER A 288 8.33 10.36 -30.21
CA SER A 288 9.02 10.32 -28.91
C SER A 288 8.07 10.33 -27.71
N THR A 289 6.81 10.66 -27.94
CA THR A 289 5.83 10.87 -26.85
C THR A 289 4.93 9.65 -26.65
N TYR A 290 4.64 8.91 -27.74
CA TYR A 290 3.79 7.72 -27.73
C TYR A 290 4.65 6.50 -28.02
N GLY A 291 4.33 5.34 -27.45
CA GLY A 291 5.02 4.08 -27.71
C GLY A 291 4.71 3.56 -29.10
N ALA A 292 3.45 3.24 -29.26
CA ALA A 292 2.90 2.68 -30.49
C ALA A 292 1.41 2.98 -30.57
N MET A 293 0.79 2.54 -31.66
CA MET A 293 -0.65 2.61 -31.90
C MET A 293 -1.07 1.41 -32.74
N GLU A 294 -2.05 0.70 -32.27
CA GLU A 294 -2.53 -0.59 -32.78
C GLU A 294 -3.36 -0.50 -34.06
N HIS A 295 -3.22 0.52 -34.88
CA HIS A 295 -4.04 0.69 -36.08
C HIS A 295 -4.33 -0.64 -36.80
N GLN A 296 -5.58 -0.88 -37.16
CA GLN A 296 -5.99 -2.15 -37.75
C GLN A 296 -5.16 -2.51 -38.96
N THR A 297 -4.55 -3.67 -38.99
CA THR A 297 -3.65 -4.23 -40.00
C THR A 297 -2.29 -3.52 -40.20
N MET A 298 -2.07 -2.32 -39.61
CA MET A 298 -0.85 -1.52 -39.78
C MET A 298 -0.49 -0.75 -38.48
N THR A 299 0.15 -1.40 -37.56
CA THR A 299 0.63 -0.80 -36.30
C THR A 299 1.61 0.35 -36.59
N THR A 300 1.45 1.48 -35.95
CA THR A 300 2.40 2.58 -36.00
C THR A 300 3.34 2.50 -34.78
N LEU A 301 4.66 2.38 -35.01
CA LEU A 301 5.67 2.23 -33.97
C LEU A 301 6.59 3.44 -33.88
N GLY A 302 6.88 3.88 -32.65
CA GLY A 302 7.94 4.86 -32.42
C GLY A 302 9.31 4.29 -32.79
N ASN A 303 10.12 5.09 -33.44
CA ASN A 303 11.44 4.67 -33.97
C ASN A 303 12.43 4.20 -32.89
N TYR A 304 12.25 4.61 -31.63
CA TYR A 304 13.08 4.18 -30.51
C TYR A 304 12.78 2.74 -30.05
N ILE A 305 11.66 2.15 -30.48
CA ILE A 305 11.32 0.74 -30.25
C ILE A 305 12.24 -0.18 -31.05
N ILE A 306 12.75 0.32 -32.19
CA ILE A 306 13.60 -0.46 -33.09
C ILE A 306 15.07 -0.35 -32.65
N THR A 307 15.52 -1.33 -31.89
CA THR A 307 16.86 -1.37 -31.26
C THR A 307 17.83 -2.35 -31.91
N GLY A 308 17.31 -3.36 -32.60
CA GLY A 308 18.08 -4.50 -33.16
C GLY A 308 18.44 -5.56 -32.11
N THR A 309 17.92 -5.46 -30.89
CA THR A 309 18.23 -6.37 -29.77
C THR A 309 17.01 -7.11 -29.24
N GLY A 310 15.82 -6.79 -29.74
CA GLY A 310 14.56 -7.32 -29.21
C GLY A 310 14.15 -6.70 -27.86
N ALA A 311 14.79 -5.60 -27.42
CA ALA A 311 14.53 -5.00 -26.11
C ALA A 311 13.07 -4.57 -25.90
N HIS A 312 12.34 -4.29 -26.97
CA HIS A 312 10.94 -3.87 -26.94
C HIS A 312 9.99 -4.88 -27.62
N GLU A 313 10.37 -6.16 -27.65
CA GLU A 313 9.57 -7.22 -28.26
C GLU A 313 8.16 -7.34 -27.66
N LEU A 314 8.01 -7.06 -26.35
CA LEU A 314 6.71 -7.10 -25.68
C LEU A 314 5.78 -5.97 -26.12
N VAL A 315 6.31 -4.80 -26.50
CA VAL A 315 5.49 -3.74 -27.13
C VAL A 315 4.93 -4.24 -28.47
N ILE A 316 5.76 -4.90 -29.28
CA ILE A 316 5.32 -5.46 -30.56
C ILE A 316 4.26 -6.55 -30.34
N ALA A 317 4.41 -7.38 -29.29
CA ALA A 317 3.43 -8.41 -28.94
C ALA A 317 2.10 -7.79 -28.46
N HIS A 318 2.16 -6.72 -27.68
CA HIS A 318 1.01 -5.94 -27.22
C HIS A 318 0.21 -5.38 -28.42
N GLU A 319 0.87 -4.64 -29.29
CA GLU A 319 0.24 -4.03 -30.47
C GLU A 319 -0.33 -5.08 -31.46
N LEU A 320 0.35 -6.21 -31.59
CA LEU A 320 -0.16 -7.31 -32.40
C LEU A 320 -1.41 -7.94 -31.76
N ALA A 321 -1.44 -8.11 -30.45
CA ALA A 321 -2.58 -8.72 -29.76
C ALA A 321 -3.86 -7.88 -29.89
N HIS A 322 -3.74 -6.56 -29.97
CA HIS A 322 -4.86 -5.67 -30.26
C HIS A 322 -5.60 -6.02 -31.55
N GLN A 323 -4.97 -6.68 -32.52
CA GLN A 323 -5.66 -7.06 -33.75
C GLN A 323 -6.86 -8.00 -33.46
N TRP A 324 -6.80 -8.80 -32.36
CA TRP A 324 -7.93 -9.58 -31.86
C TRP A 324 -8.79 -8.78 -30.89
N TYR A 325 -8.18 -8.17 -29.84
CA TYR A 325 -8.87 -7.48 -28.76
C TYR A 325 -8.53 -5.99 -28.77
N GLY A 326 -9.48 -5.18 -29.16
CA GLY A 326 -9.36 -3.76 -29.48
C GLY A 326 -9.84 -3.49 -30.91
N ASN A 327 -9.36 -4.25 -31.90
CA ASN A 327 -9.64 -4.05 -33.32
C ASN A 327 -10.78 -4.96 -33.84
N ALA A 328 -10.59 -6.27 -33.85
CA ALA A 328 -11.67 -7.17 -34.29
C ALA A 328 -12.81 -7.19 -33.27
N VAL A 329 -12.52 -7.34 -32.01
CA VAL A 329 -13.47 -7.18 -30.90
C VAL A 329 -13.19 -5.84 -30.22
N SER A 330 -13.99 -4.82 -30.51
CA SER A 330 -13.82 -3.47 -29.97
C SER A 330 -14.80 -3.21 -28.81
N PHE A 331 -14.40 -2.38 -27.87
CA PHE A 331 -15.32 -1.90 -26.85
C PHE A 331 -16.40 -0.98 -27.47
N LEU A 332 -17.59 -0.98 -26.87
CA LEU A 332 -18.67 -0.10 -27.33
C LEU A 332 -18.38 1.38 -27.02
N THR A 333 -17.87 1.64 -25.85
CA THR A 333 -17.48 2.99 -25.39
C THR A 333 -16.18 2.89 -24.58
N PHE A 334 -15.49 4.03 -24.37
CA PHE A 334 -14.27 4.09 -23.55
C PHE A 334 -14.47 3.71 -22.08
N LYS A 335 -15.70 3.50 -21.62
CA LYS A 335 -15.98 2.91 -20.30
C LYS A 335 -15.37 1.52 -20.16
N ASP A 336 -15.32 0.80 -21.26
CA ASP A 336 -14.87 -0.58 -21.38
C ASP A 336 -13.50 -0.71 -22.04
N VAL A 337 -12.69 0.35 -22.08
CA VAL A 337 -11.37 0.39 -22.77
C VAL A 337 -10.42 -0.70 -22.29
N TRP A 338 -10.57 -1.20 -21.06
CA TRP A 338 -9.80 -2.29 -20.49
C TRP A 338 -9.96 -3.61 -21.26
N LEU A 339 -11.11 -3.82 -21.97
CA LEU A 339 -11.33 -4.99 -22.84
C LEU A 339 -10.42 -5.00 -24.07
N SER A 340 -9.80 -3.86 -24.38
CA SER A 340 -8.71 -3.72 -25.34
C SER A 340 -7.36 -3.79 -24.64
N GLU A 341 -7.05 -2.80 -23.81
CA GLU A 341 -5.72 -2.57 -23.24
C GLU A 341 -5.30 -3.65 -22.23
N GLY A 342 -6.24 -4.12 -21.40
CA GLY A 342 -5.97 -5.19 -20.44
C GLY A 342 -5.65 -6.53 -21.11
N PHE A 343 -6.35 -6.85 -22.22
CA PHE A 343 -6.11 -8.06 -22.99
C PHE A 343 -4.78 -8.00 -23.74
N ALA A 344 -4.47 -6.88 -24.35
CA ALA A 344 -3.18 -6.67 -25.02
C ALA A 344 -2.02 -6.73 -24.01
N THR A 345 -2.18 -6.11 -22.84
CA THR A 345 -1.18 -6.17 -21.75
C THR A 345 -1.01 -7.61 -21.25
N TYR A 346 -2.11 -8.37 -21.05
CA TYR A 346 -1.99 -9.77 -20.62
C TYR A 346 -1.36 -10.67 -21.68
N SER A 347 -1.47 -10.31 -22.96
CA SER A 347 -0.82 -11.02 -24.06
C SER A 347 0.71 -10.95 -23.99
N GLU A 348 1.27 -9.91 -23.37
CA GLU A 348 2.70 -9.81 -23.08
C GLU A 348 3.17 -10.92 -22.12
N HIS A 349 2.35 -11.23 -21.09
CA HIS A 349 2.59 -12.37 -20.19
C HIS A 349 2.54 -13.69 -20.97
N LEU A 350 1.52 -13.89 -21.80
CA LEU A 350 1.38 -15.12 -22.60
C LEU A 350 2.55 -15.30 -23.57
N TRP A 351 3.01 -14.22 -24.20
CA TRP A 351 4.19 -14.28 -25.07
C TRP A 351 5.48 -14.53 -24.27
N THR A 352 5.62 -13.91 -23.11
CA THR A 352 6.77 -14.16 -22.22
C THR A 352 6.83 -15.62 -21.79
N ASP A 353 5.68 -16.22 -21.42
CA ASP A 353 5.60 -17.66 -21.12
C ASP A 353 6.03 -18.51 -22.32
N LYS A 354 5.54 -18.19 -23.50
CA LYS A 354 5.87 -18.90 -24.74
C LYS A 354 7.37 -18.93 -25.07
N VAL A 355 8.06 -17.79 -24.90
CA VAL A 355 9.47 -17.66 -25.34
C VAL A 355 10.49 -17.86 -24.25
N SER A 356 10.13 -17.59 -22.99
CA SER A 356 11.05 -17.59 -21.85
C SER A 356 10.62 -18.51 -20.71
N GLY A 357 9.44 -19.12 -20.83
CA GLY A 357 8.87 -20.07 -19.88
C GLY A 357 8.16 -19.44 -18.69
N TRP A 358 7.35 -20.26 -18.03
CA TRP A 358 6.41 -19.88 -16.98
C TRP A 358 7.02 -19.00 -15.87
N GLN A 359 8.21 -19.35 -15.36
CA GLN A 359 8.82 -18.58 -14.26
C GLN A 359 9.17 -17.14 -14.69
N SER A 360 9.60 -16.95 -15.93
CA SER A 360 9.86 -15.62 -16.48
C SER A 360 8.57 -14.80 -16.58
N ALA A 361 7.49 -15.46 -17.03
CA ALA A 361 6.17 -14.83 -17.10
C ALA A 361 5.61 -14.46 -15.71
N VAL A 362 5.79 -15.31 -14.70
CA VAL A 362 5.43 -15.02 -13.31
C VAL A 362 6.20 -13.82 -12.76
N ASN A 363 7.50 -13.77 -13.00
CA ASN A 363 8.33 -12.63 -12.58
C ASN A 363 7.89 -11.33 -13.30
N TYR A 364 7.46 -11.45 -14.55
CA TYR A 364 6.91 -10.32 -15.31
C TYR A 364 5.60 -9.79 -14.71
N VAL A 365 4.67 -10.65 -14.33
CA VAL A 365 3.45 -10.25 -13.59
C VAL A 365 3.81 -9.54 -12.29
N ALA A 366 4.73 -10.12 -11.50
CA ALA A 366 5.12 -9.55 -10.22
C ALA A 366 5.69 -8.13 -10.33
N SER A 367 6.60 -7.90 -11.29
CA SER A 367 7.31 -6.64 -11.43
C SER A 367 6.55 -5.62 -12.28
N SER A 368 6.06 -6.05 -13.46
CA SER A 368 5.52 -5.14 -14.47
C SER A 368 4.03 -4.87 -14.31
N TYR A 369 3.26 -5.80 -13.70
CA TYR A 369 1.86 -5.54 -13.41
C TYR A 369 1.66 -5.16 -11.95
N HIS A 370 1.93 -6.07 -11.01
CA HIS A 370 1.58 -5.88 -9.60
C HIS A 370 2.36 -4.72 -8.97
N GLN A 371 3.70 -4.81 -8.96
CA GLN A 371 4.52 -3.80 -8.30
C GLN A 371 4.37 -2.42 -8.94
N TYR A 372 4.28 -2.40 -10.29
CA TYR A 372 4.08 -1.14 -11.01
C TYR A 372 2.73 -0.50 -10.64
N TYR A 373 1.63 -1.27 -10.67
CA TYR A 373 0.31 -0.76 -10.33
C TYR A 373 0.22 -0.32 -8.86
N ILE A 374 0.75 -1.11 -7.92
CA ILE A 374 0.80 -0.77 -6.50
C ILE A 374 1.48 0.57 -6.27
N ASN A 375 2.64 0.78 -6.91
CA ASN A 375 3.39 2.04 -6.80
C ASN A 375 2.63 3.23 -7.42
N TRP A 376 1.91 2.99 -8.51
CA TRP A 376 1.13 4.02 -9.19
C TRP A 376 -0.15 4.39 -8.42
N GLU A 377 -0.88 3.41 -7.93
CA GLU A 377 -2.15 3.64 -7.22
C GLU A 377 -1.94 4.53 -5.99
N GLY A 378 -0.92 4.25 -5.18
CA GLY A 378 -0.56 5.05 -4.01
C GLY A 378 -1.76 5.31 -3.10
N SER A 379 -2.14 6.58 -2.95
CA SER A 379 -3.29 7.02 -2.14
C SER A 379 -4.54 7.37 -2.97
N ASN A 380 -4.54 7.10 -4.28
CA ASN A 380 -5.63 7.47 -5.19
C ASN A 380 -6.19 6.25 -5.94
N PRO A 381 -6.89 5.35 -5.25
CA PRO A 381 -7.44 4.14 -5.84
C PRO A 381 -8.52 4.45 -6.87
N ARG A 382 -8.51 3.72 -8.00
CA ARG A 382 -9.41 3.91 -9.12
C ARG A 382 -10.05 2.59 -9.57
N THR A 383 -11.25 2.73 -10.18
CA THR A 383 -11.94 1.64 -10.89
C THR A 383 -11.25 1.35 -12.22
N ILE A 384 -11.46 0.16 -12.76
CA ILE A 384 -11.11 -0.19 -14.14
C ILE A 384 -12.21 0.28 -15.09
N TYR A 385 -13.47 -0.01 -14.72
CA TYR A 385 -14.65 0.36 -15.50
C TYR A 385 -14.94 1.86 -15.37
N ASP A 386 -15.39 2.47 -16.47
CA ASP A 386 -15.82 3.87 -16.59
C ASP A 386 -14.74 4.87 -16.11
N PRO A 387 -13.49 4.75 -16.60
CA PRO A 387 -12.47 5.72 -16.28
C PRO A 387 -12.87 7.10 -16.83
N ASP A 388 -12.49 8.17 -16.13
CA ASP A 388 -12.64 9.51 -16.71
C ASP A 388 -11.70 9.69 -17.92
N PHE A 389 -12.02 10.63 -18.81
CA PHE A 389 -11.32 10.87 -20.07
C PHE A 389 -9.79 10.91 -19.95
N ASN A 390 -9.26 11.48 -18.88
CA ASN A 390 -7.82 11.62 -18.67
C ASN A 390 -7.16 10.31 -18.19
N ASN A 391 -7.96 9.33 -17.82
CA ASN A 391 -7.52 8.06 -17.28
C ASN A 391 -7.81 6.85 -18.17
N TYR A 392 -8.31 7.07 -19.42
CA TYR A 392 -8.52 5.97 -20.36
C TYR A 392 -7.26 5.11 -20.54
N PHE A 393 -6.10 5.76 -20.66
CA PHE A 393 -4.81 5.13 -20.90
C PHE A 393 -3.90 5.15 -19.67
N SER A 394 -4.47 4.80 -18.53
CA SER A 394 -3.76 4.77 -17.24
C SER A 394 -3.66 3.33 -16.70
N PRO A 395 -2.81 3.07 -15.70
CA PRO A 395 -2.55 1.73 -15.18
C PRO A 395 -3.76 0.88 -14.78
N PRO A 396 -4.92 1.42 -14.37
CA PRO A 396 -6.12 0.62 -14.21
C PRO A 396 -6.54 -0.13 -15.48
N SER A 397 -6.48 0.52 -16.65
CA SER A 397 -6.87 -0.09 -17.93
C SER A 397 -5.86 -1.11 -18.46
N TYR A 398 -4.59 -1.03 -18.05
CA TYR A 398 -3.47 -1.88 -18.47
C TYR A 398 -3.12 -2.93 -17.40
N GLU A 399 -2.31 -2.57 -16.42
CA GLU A 399 -1.69 -3.51 -15.49
C GLU A 399 -2.68 -4.07 -14.47
N LYS A 400 -3.61 -3.26 -13.96
CA LYS A 400 -4.65 -3.79 -13.07
C LYS A 400 -5.56 -4.72 -13.86
N ALA A 401 -5.99 -4.33 -15.05
CA ALA A 401 -6.82 -5.15 -15.90
C ALA A 401 -6.14 -6.46 -16.31
N ALA A 402 -4.86 -6.42 -16.69
CA ALA A 402 -4.07 -7.64 -16.96
C ALA A 402 -3.93 -8.52 -15.72
N SER A 403 -3.76 -7.93 -14.54
CA SER A 403 -3.75 -8.67 -13.27
C SER A 403 -5.11 -9.32 -12.98
N VAL A 404 -6.22 -8.66 -13.32
CA VAL A 404 -7.57 -9.23 -13.17
C VAL A 404 -7.76 -10.42 -14.10
N LEU A 405 -7.30 -10.35 -15.36
CA LEU A 405 -7.30 -11.50 -16.28
C LEU A 405 -6.44 -12.65 -15.73
N HIS A 406 -5.29 -12.35 -15.13
CA HIS A 406 -4.45 -13.37 -14.50
C HIS A 406 -5.15 -14.03 -13.31
N MET A 407 -5.81 -13.25 -12.44
CA MET A 407 -6.62 -13.79 -11.34
C MET A 407 -7.84 -14.57 -11.83
N LEU A 408 -8.50 -14.12 -12.88
CA LEU A 408 -9.63 -14.84 -13.48
C LEU A 408 -9.18 -16.21 -14.00
N ARG A 409 -8.01 -16.28 -14.66
CA ARG A 409 -7.42 -17.54 -15.12
C ARG A 409 -7.19 -18.51 -13.96
N LEU A 410 -6.69 -18.05 -12.79
CA LEU A 410 -6.59 -18.88 -11.59
C LEU A 410 -7.96 -19.40 -11.14
N LYS A 411 -8.94 -18.49 -11.10
CA LYS A 411 -10.26 -18.78 -10.53
C LYS A 411 -11.05 -19.78 -11.34
N ILE A 412 -11.04 -19.67 -12.68
CA ILE A 412 -11.83 -20.57 -13.55
C ILE A 412 -10.98 -21.71 -14.14
N GLY A 413 -9.66 -21.67 -13.98
CA GLY A 413 -8.70 -22.64 -14.50
C GLY A 413 -8.36 -22.44 -15.98
N ASP A 414 -7.17 -22.91 -16.38
CA ASP A 414 -6.60 -22.72 -17.71
C ASP A 414 -7.56 -23.15 -18.84
N ALA A 415 -8.20 -24.32 -18.70
CA ALA A 415 -9.06 -24.85 -19.75
C ALA A 415 -10.25 -23.91 -20.07
N HIS A 416 -10.94 -23.42 -19.04
CA HIS A 416 -12.05 -22.49 -19.21
C HIS A 416 -11.57 -21.12 -19.63
N PHE A 417 -10.42 -20.66 -19.12
CA PHE A 417 -9.88 -19.36 -19.48
C PHE A 417 -9.52 -19.25 -20.96
N PHE A 418 -8.77 -20.21 -21.51
CA PHE A 418 -8.45 -20.20 -22.93
C PHE A 418 -9.66 -20.48 -23.82
N GLN A 419 -10.63 -21.29 -23.37
CA GLN A 419 -11.90 -21.42 -24.07
C GLN A 419 -12.66 -20.09 -24.08
N LEU A 420 -12.67 -19.35 -22.97
CA LEU A 420 -13.29 -18.03 -22.88
C LEU A 420 -12.67 -17.05 -23.90
N LEU A 421 -11.33 -16.96 -23.97
CA LEU A 421 -10.67 -16.08 -24.93
C LEU A 421 -11.08 -16.41 -26.37
N GLN A 422 -11.04 -17.70 -26.77
CA GLN A 422 -11.40 -18.13 -28.12
C GLN A 422 -12.88 -17.89 -28.44
N GLN A 423 -13.77 -18.19 -27.50
CA GLN A 423 -15.20 -18.00 -27.70
C GLN A 423 -15.58 -16.51 -27.70
N TRP A 424 -14.95 -15.69 -26.86
CA TRP A 424 -15.11 -14.24 -26.84
C TRP A 424 -14.77 -13.63 -28.20
N PHE A 425 -13.59 -13.97 -28.73
CA PHE A 425 -13.19 -13.55 -30.06
C PHE A 425 -14.16 -14.07 -31.16
N SER A 426 -14.44 -15.36 -31.21
CA SER A 426 -15.25 -15.92 -32.29
C SER A 426 -16.70 -15.45 -32.30
N THR A 427 -17.26 -15.10 -31.13
CA THR A 427 -18.63 -14.62 -31.01
C THR A 427 -18.76 -13.14 -31.38
N HIS A 428 -17.74 -12.34 -31.08
CA HIS A 428 -17.83 -10.88 -31.19
C HIS A 428 -16.90 -10.28 -32.26
N CYS A 429 -16.27 -11.13 -33.09
CA CYS A 429 -15.39 -10.65 -34.17
C CYS A 429 -16.12 -9.67 -35.07
N ASN A 430 -15.49 -8.55 -35.38
CA ASN A 430 -16.02 -7.40 -36.10
C ASN A 430 -17.17 -6.63 -35.39
N GLY A 431 -17.45 -6.94 -34.14
CA GLY A 431 -18.46 -6.28 -33.33
C GLY A 431 -17.91 -5.40 -32.22
N ASN A 432 -18.83 -4.83 -31.44
CA ASN A 432 -18.55 -4.07 -30.25
C ASN A 432 -19.08 -4.81 -29.02
N VAL A 433 -18.43 -4.63 -27.89
CA VAL A 433 -18.72 -5.36 -26.64
C VAL A 433 -18.66 -4.46 -25.42
N VAL A 434 -19.28 -4.93 -24.33
CA VAL A 434 -19.24 -4.31 -23.01
C VAL A 434 -18.77 -5.31 -21.94
N THR A 435 -18.31 -4.82 -20.81
CA THR A 435 -17.83 -5.62 -19.68
C THR A 435 -18.84 -6.67 -19.22
N ALA A 436 -20.13 -6.32 -19.15
CA ALA A 436 -21.18 -7.25 -18.70
C ALA A 436 -21.34 -8.48 -19.62
N GLU A 437 -21.08 -8.36 -20.90
CA GLU A 437 -21.11 -9.50 -21.84
C GLU A 437 -19.91 -10.44 -21.61
N PHE A 438 -18.74 -9.89 -21.27
CA PHE A 438 -17.57 -10.69 -20.92
C PHE A 438 -17.78 -11.45 -19.62
N GLU A 439 -18.33 -10.79 -18.60
CA GLU A 439 -18.72 -11.38 -17.32
C GLU A 439 -19.67 -12.55 -17.53
N ALA A 440 -20.79 -12.31 -18.26
CA ALA A 440 -21.79 -13.34 -18.53
C ALA A 440 -21.20 -14.55 -19.30
N MET A 441 -20.31 -14.32 -20.26
CA MET A 441 -19.65 -15.41 -20.98
C MET A 441 -18.69 -16.19 -20.09
N ALA A 442 -17.93 -15.51 -19.22
CA ALA A 442 -17.03 -16.16 -18.26
C ALA A 442 -17.81 -17.04 -17.27
N GLU A 443 -18.95 -16.57 -16.76
CA GLU A 443 -19.86 -17.35 -15.94
C GLU A 443 -20.45 -18.56 -16.68
N GLN A 444 -20.91 -18.36 -17.90
CA GLN A 444 -21.46 -19.44 -18.71
C GLN A 444 -20.44 -20.55 -18.98
N ILE A 445 -19.20 -20.21 -19.30
CA ILE A 445 -18.14 -21.19 -19.62
C ILE A 445 -17.64 -21.90 -18.38
N SER A 446 -17.43 -21.16 -17.28
CA SER A 446 -16.87 -21.73 -16.04
C SER A 446 -17.92 -22.46 -15.19
N GLY A 447 -19.20 -22.11 -15.35
CA GLY A 447 -20.29 -22.57 -14.47
C GLY A 447 -20.21 -21.97 -13.07
N GLN A 448 -19.43 -20.91 -12.85
CA GLN A 448 -19.25 -20.23 -11.56
C GLN A 448 -19.97 -18.89 -11.56
N ASP A 449 -20.46 -18.48 -10.40
CA ASP A 449 -20.89 -17.09 -10.16
C ASP A 449 -19.65 -16.20 -10.00
N LEU A 450 -19.45 -15.27 -10.90
CA LEU A 450 -18.34 -14.34 -10.92
C LEU A 450 -18.74 -12.90 -10.59
N THR A 451 -20.02 -12.68 -10.23
CA THR A 451 -20.55 -11.34 -9.92
C THR A 451 -19.70 -10.60 -8.88
N GLN A 452 -19.35 -11.27 -7.75
CA GLN A 452 -18.51 -10.66 -6.71
C GLN A 452 -17.09 -10.39 -7.22
N PHE A 453 -16.54 -11.28 -8.06
CA PHE A 453 -15.21 -11.10 -8.64
C PHE A 453 -15.16 -9.83 -9.51
N PHE A 454 -16.08 -9.68 -10.47
CA PHE A 454 -16.13 -8.50 -11.33
C PHE A 454 -16.45 -7.23 -10.55
N HIS A 455 -17.41 -7.31 -9.61
CA HIS A 455 -17.76 -6.17 -8.77
C HIS A 455 -16.55 -5.59 -8.04
N GLN A 456 -15.76 -6.42 -7.37
CA GLN A 456 -14.63 -5.94 -6.57
C GLN A 456 -13.41 -5.52 -7.39
N TRP A 457 -13.15 -6.16 -8.54
CA TRP A 457 -11.93 -5.91 -9.30
C TRP A 457 -12.10 -4.93 -10.47
N ILE A 458 -13.25 -4.92 -11.11
CA ILE A 458 -13.54 -4.07 -12.28
C ILE A 458 -14.34 -2.83 -11.90
N TYR A 459 -15.44 -3.01 -11.16
CA TYR A 459 -16.37 -1.92 -10.85
C TYR A 459 -16.04 -1.17 -9.55
N SER A 460 -15.12 -1.67 -8.73
CA SER A 460 -14.76 -1.03 -7.46
C SER A 460 -13.29 -0.59 -7.44
N PRO A 461 -12.98 0.49 -6.68
CA PRO A 461 -11.62 0.98 -6.54
C PRO A 461 -10.83 0.20 -5.50
N GLY A 462 -9.49 0.30 -5.57
CA GLY A 462 -8.56 -0.21 -4.58
C GLY A 462 -8.04 -1.61 -4.87
N ILE A 463 -7.14 -2.04 -4.01
CA ILE A 463 -6.52 -3.37 -3.95
C ILE A 463 -6.37 -3.79 -2.48
N PRO A 464 -6.57 -5.07 -2.14
CA PRO A 464 -6.45 -5.53 -0.76
C PRO A 464 -5.00 -5.73 -0.34
N ALA A 465 -4.75 -5.67 0.98
CA ALA A 465 -3.67 -6.37 1.62
C ALA A 465 -4.18 -7.70 2.17
N LEU A 466 -3.31 -8.69 2.30
CA LEU A 466 -3.58 -9.98 2.91
C LEU A 466 -2.90 -10.05 4.27
N GLU A 467 -3.65 -10.32 5.31
CA GLU A 467 -3.13 -10.77 6.60
C GLU A 467 -3.44 -12.24 6.79
N TYR A 468 -2.46 -13.00 7.27
CA TYR A 468 -2.66 -14.39 7.61
C TYR A 468 -1.91 -14.75 8.90
N CYS A 469 -2.40 -15.75 9.60
CA CYS A 469 -1.71 -16.37 10.73
C CYS A 469 -1.80 -17.89 10.66
N VAL A 470 -0.74 -18.53 11.17
CA VAL A 470 -0.56 -19.97 11.16
C VAL A 470 -0.83 -20.51 12.56
N TRP A 471 -1.61 -21.59 12.63
CA TRP A 471 -1.97 -22.28 13.85
C TRP A 471 -1.66 -23.77 13.73
N ASN A 472 -1.10 -24.36 14.78
CA ASN A 472 -0.75 -25.77 14.85
C ASN A 472 -1.57 -26.49 15.93
N ASN A 473 -1.89 -27.75 15.70
CA ASN A 473 -2.46 -28.63 16.71
C ASN A 473 -1.98 -30.07 16.47
N ASP A 474 -0.98 -30.50 17.21
CA ASP A 474 -0.37 -31.83 17.08
C ASP A 474 -1.36 -33.00 17.38
N ALA A 475 -2.50 -32.71 18.03
CA ALA A 475 -3.54 -33.69 18.30
C ALA A 475 -4.53 -33.85 17.13
N SER A 476 -4.42 -33.02 16.07
CA SER A 476 -5.28 -33.05 14.89
C SER A 476 -4.69 -33.94 13.79
N ASP A 477 -5.56 -34.60 13.02
CA ASP A 477 -5.14 -35.33 11.80
C ASP A 477 -4.60 -34.36 10.73
N THR A 478 -4.99 -33.09 10.79
CA THR A 478 -4.47 -31.98 9.97
C THR A 478 -3.86 -30.95 10.88
N PRO A 479 -2.58 -31.07 11.23
CA PRO A 479 -1.97 -30.30 12.31
C PRO A 479 -1.81 -28.80 12.02
N LEU A 480 -2.00 -28.34 10.78
CA LEU A 480 -1.90 -26.93 10.37
C LEU A 480 -3.26 -26.34 9.98
N ARG A 481 -3.55 -25.14 10.46
CA ARG A 481 -4.66 -24.29 10.05
C ARG A 481 -4.17 -22.88 9.74
N LEU A 482 -4.64 -22.30 8.66
CA LEU A 482 -4.44 -20.90 8.32
C LEU A 482 -5.70 -20.11 8.62
N LEU A 483 -5.58 -18.99 9.31
CA LEU A 483 -6.58 -17.93 9.30
C LEU A 483 -6.08 -16.83 8.37
N ALA A 484 -6.97 -16.31 7.53
CA ALA A 484 -6.63 -15.24 6.60
C ALA A 484 -7.75 -14.20 6.51
N ARG A 485 -7.39 -12.95 6.29
CA ARG A 485 -8.32 -11.87 6.00
C ARG A 485 -7.75 -10.86 5.02
N THR A 486 -8.64 -10.10 4.39
CA THR A 486 -8.29 -8.96 3.55
C THR A 486 -8.42 -7.65 4.30
N ILE A 487 -7.48 -6.74 4.06
CA ILE A 487 -7.54 -5.36 4.54
C ILE A 487 -7.62 -4.45 3.32
N SER A 488 -8.74 -3.75 3.16
CA SER A 488 -8.93 -2.81 2.07
C SER A 488 -8.42 -1.40 2.44
N ASN A 489 -7.93 -0.68 1.44
CA ASN A 489 -7.63 0.75 1.54
C ASN A 489 -8.79 1.64 1.08
N THR A 490 -9.93 1.03 0.76
CA THR A 490 -11.18 1.68 0.33
C THR A 490 -12.37 1.08 1.06
N SER A 491 -13.58 1.47 0.70
CA SER A 491 -14.81 0.83 1.19
C SER A 491 -15.11 -0.52 0.53
N THR A 492 -14.35 -0.91 -0.49
CA THR A 492 -14.52 -2.21 -1.17
C THR A 492 -14.17 -3.35 -0.24
N GLN A 493 -15.08 -4.31 -0.10
CA GLN A 493 -14.82 -5.55 0.62
C GLN A 493 -14.34 -6.60 -0.37
N PHE A 494 -13.09 -7.03 -0.21
CA PHE A 494 -12.48 -8.02 -1.10
C PHE A 494 -12.63 -9.43 -0.52
N GLU A 495 -13.13 -10.34 -1.35
CA GLU A 495 -13.09 -11.78 -1.14
C GLU A 495 -12.17 -12.39 -2.20
N ILE A 496 -11.10 -13.01 -1.74
CA ILE A 496 -10.05 -13.52 -2.62
C ILE A 496 -9.68 -14.96 -2.29
N GLU A 497 -9.15 -15.64 -3.27
CA GLU A 497 -8.51 -16.94 -3.14
C GLU A 497 -7.05 -16.79 -3.52
N VAL A 498 -6.14 -17.20 -2.62
CA VAL A 498 -4.70 -17.01 -2.77
C VAL A 498 -3.99 -18.35 -2.60
N PRO A 499 -3.17 -18.81 -3.55
CA PRO A 499 -2.40 -20.02 -3.40
C PRO A 499 -1.20 -19.80 -2.47
N PHE A 500 -1.07 -20.70 -1.49
CA PHE A 500 0.08 -20.82 -0.62
C PHE A 500 0.84 -22.09 -0.99
N LEU A 501 2.14 -21.98 -1.18
CA LEU A 501 3.02 -23.12 -1.38
C LEU A 501 3.69 -23.50 -0.06
N PHE A 502 3.64 -24.78 0.29
CA PHE A 502 4.34 -25.38 1.41
C PHE A 502 5.50 -26.19 0.91
N ASP A 503 6.64 -26.02 1.54
CA ASP A 503 7.81 -26.83 1.29
C ASP A 503 8.45 -27.20 2.63
N ASN A 504 8.52 -28.48 2.93
CA ASN A 504 9.19 -29.00 4.12
C ASN A 504 10.52 -29.72 3.80
N GLY A 505 11.05 -29.49 2.59
CA GLY A 505 12.27 -30.13 2.09
C GLY A 505 12.10 -31.59 1.65
N SER A 506 10.95 -32.20 1.96
CA SER A 506 10.64 -33.61 1.58
C SER A 506 9.37 -33.69 0.73
N CYS A 507 8.49 -32.74 0.86
CA CYS A 507 7.21 -32.66 0.18
C CYS A 507 6.89 -31.19 -0.10
N THR A 508 6.40 -30.94 -1.31
CA THR A 508 5.86 -29.65 -1.71
C THR A 508 4.37 -29.81 -1.94
N ASP A 509 3.54 -29.00 -1.30
CA ASP A 509 2.08 -29.03 -1.43
C ASP A 509 1.54 -27.60 -1.58
N SER A 510 0.33 -27.44 -2.09
CA SER A 510 -0.32 -26.15 -2.27
C SER A 510 -1.69 -26.11 -1.61
N LEU A 511 -1.99 -25.01 -0.95
CA LEU A 511 -3.29 -24.75 -0.36
C LEU A 511 -3.86 -23.46 -0.99
N HIS A 512 -5.10 -23.52 -1.45
CA HIS A 512 -5.87 -22.34 -1.81
C HIS A 512 -6.50 -21.76 -0.55
N VAL A 513 -6.07 -20.57 -0.18
CA VAL A 513 -6.49 -19.87 1.03
C VAL A 513 -7.54 -18.84 0.67
N SER A 514 -8.76 -19.02 1.16
CA SER A 514 -9.82 -18.04 1.05
C SER A 514 -9.66 -16.97 2.12
N ALA A 515 -9.77 -15.71 1.75
CA ALA A 515 -9.71 -14.56 2.64
C ALA A 515 -10.79 -13.53 2.29
N GLY A 516 -11.54 -13.11 3.28
CA GLY A 516 -12.52 -12.04 3.23
C GLY A 516 -12.19 -10.95 4.25
N PRO A 517 -13.08 -9.97 4.49
CA PRO A 517 -12.85 -8.89 5.46
C PRO A 517 -12.65 -9.41 6.90
N ASP A 518 -13.28 -10.52 7.22
CA ASP A 518 -13.16 -11.18 8.53
C ASP A 518 -12.17 -12.36 8.46
N TRP A 519 -11.61 -12.75 9.63
CA TRP A 519 -10.74 -13.89 9.72
C TRP A 519 -11.44 -15.18 9.28
N THR A 520 -11.00 -15.75 8.18
CA THR A 520 -11.52 -16.97 7.57
C THR A 520 -10.58 -18.14 7.85
N ALA A 521 -11.11 -19.23 8.40
CA ALA A 521 -10.33 -20.45 8.65
C ALA A 521 -10.22 -21.28 7.36
N ASN A 522 -9.00 -21.66 7.03
CA ASN A 522 -8.69 -22.52 5.89
C ASN A 522 -8.19 -23.89 6.37
N GLY A 523 -8.55 -24.93 5.64
CA GLY A 523 -8.23 -26.32 5.97
C GLY A 523 -6.75 -26.60 6.10
N GLY A 524 -6.41 -27.60 6.90
CA GLY A 524 -5.03 -27.93 7.25
C GLY A 524 -4.32 -28.80 6.21
N ILE A 525 -3.00 -28.83 6.34
CA ILE A 525 -2.10 -29.67 5.56
C ILE A 525 -1.60 -30.83 6.42
N HIS A 526 -1.52 -32.03 5.83
CA HIS A 526 -0.90 -33.20 6.44
C HIS A 526 0.63 -33.06 6.40
N GLY A 527 1.28 -33.36 7.51
CA GLY A 527 2.74 -33.45 7.56
C GLY A 527 3.51 -32.14 7.70
N TRP A 528 2.87 -31.08 8.22
CA TRP A 528 3.58 -29.85 8.57
C TRP A 528 4.63 -30.10 9.66
N THR A 529 5.81 -29.46 9.53
CA THR A 529 6.87 -29.43 10.54
C THR A 529 7.36 -28.00 10.74
N ASP A 530 7.95 -27.70 11.90
CA ASP A 530 8.53 -26.37 12.20
C ASP A 530 9.62 -25.91 11.21
N ALA A 531 10.15 -26.82 10.41
CA ALA A 531 11.18 -26.55 9.41
C ALA A 531 10.60 -26.23 8.02
N ALA A 532 9.27 -26.31 7.86
CA ALA A 532 8.64 -26.05 6.58
C ALA A 532 8.62 -24.54 6.27
N SER A 533 8.82 -24.20 5.00
CA SER A 533 8.59 -22.85 4.50
C SER A 533 7.17 -22.69 3.98
N LEU A 534 6.61 -21.50 4.18
CA LEU A 534 5.31 -21.11 3.67
C LEU A 534 5.49 -19.91 2.74
N ILE A 535 5.13 -20.07 1.48
CA ILE A 535 5.24 -19.01 0.47
C ILE A 535 3.80 -18.58 0.09
N PRO A 536 3.34 -17.45 0.65
CA PRO A 536 2.02 -16.90 0.30
C PRO A 536 2.03 -16.34 -1.11
N ASN A 537 0.87 -16.37 -1.78
CA ASN A 537 0.68 -15.86 -3.14
C ASN A 537 1.73 -16.43 -4.11
N HIS A 538 1.95 -17.73 -4.02
CA HIS A 538 2.88 -18.43 -4.91
C HIS A 538 2.53 -18.17 -6.37
N ASN A 539 3.54 -17.90 -7.20
CA ASN A 539 3.42 -17.49 -8.59
C ASN A 539 2.68 -16.14 -8.81
N HIS A 540 2.57 -15.31 -7.79
CA HIS A 540 1.98 -13.96 -7.89
C HIS A 540 0.58 -13.93 -8.54
N TRP A 541 -0.25 -14.92 -8.26
CA TRP A 541 -1.58 -15.01 -8.84
C TRP A 541 -2.51 -13.87 -8.43
N ALA A 542 -2.45 -13.41 -7.18
CA ALA A 542 -3.32 -12.37 -6.69
C ALA A 542 -2.61 -11.00 -6.66
N LEU A 543 -3.29 -9.95 -7.12
CA LEU A 543 -2.84 -8.57 -6.96
C LEU A 543 -3.07 -8.13 -5.52
N LEU A 544 -2.01 -8.05 -4.74
CA LEU A 544 -2.04 -7.73 -3.32
C LEU A 544 -1.08 -6.58 -3.02
N ARG A 545 -1.58 -5.55 -2.32
CA ARG A 545 -0.76 -4.39 -1.91
C ARG A 545 0.33 -4.78 -0.93
N GLN A 546 0.03 -5.69 -0.02
CA GLN A 546 0.91 -6.17 1.02
C GLN A 546 0.46 -7.56 1.47
N ILE A 547 1.40 -8.37 1.90
CA ILE A 547 1.14 -9.65 2.57
C ILE A 547 1.83 -9.61 3.92
N THR A 548 1.10 -9.87 4.99
CA THR A 548 1.60 -9.79 6.36
C THR A 548 1.28 -11.08 7.11
N GLU A 549 2.31 -11.74 7.62
CA GLU A 549 2.13 -12.81 8.60
C GLU A 549 1.92 -12.17 9.97
N VAL A 550 0.76 -12.41 10.56
CA VAL A 550 0.38 -11.89 11.87
C VAL A 550 0.72 -12.93 12.95
N LYS A 551 1.53 -12.51 13.90
CA LYS A 551 1.96 -13.33 15.05
C LYS A 551 1.63 -12.60 16.34
N PRO A 552 1.48 -13.31 17.47
CA PRO A 552 1.49 -12.66 18.76
C PRO A 552 2.71 -11.76 18.91
N VAL A 553 2.57 -10.65 19.59
CA VAL A 553 3.66 -9.70 19.82
C VAL A 553 3.96 -9.63 21.32
N LEU A 554 5.16 -10.05 21.68
CA LEU A 554 5.69 -9.78 23.01
C LEU A 554 6.11 -8.31 23.04
N ALA A 555 5.28 -7.47 23.69
CA ALA A 555 5.42 -6.02 23.70
C ALA A 555 6.52 -5.56 24.66
N GLN A 556 6.65 -6.27 25.81
CA GLN A 556 7.63 -5.93 26.82
C GLN A 556 8.26 -7.20 27.43
N CYS A 557 9.56 -7.12 27.64
CA CYS A 557 10.35 -8.10 28.39
C CYS A 557 11.25 -7.35 29.36
N LEU A 558 10.78 -7.17 30.59
CA LEU A 558 11.39 -6.29 31.57
C LEU A 558 12.16 -7.09 32.62
N PRO A 559 13.50 -7.11 32.57
CA PRO A 559 14.31 -7.71 33.62
C PRO A 559 14.30 -6.84 34.89
N SER A 560 14.30 -7.48 36.04
CA SER A 560 14.31 -6.81 37.34
C SER A 560 15.07 -7.63 38.40
N ASN A 561 14.76 -7.42 39.69
CA ASN A 561 15.38 -8.08 40.81
C ASN A 561 14.99 -9.56 40.92
N ALA A 562 15.79 -10.42 40.33
CA ALA A 562 15.60 -11.87 40.27
C ALA A 562 14.29 -12.33 39.58
N PHE A 563 13.69 -11.49 38.75
CA PHE A 563 12.55 -11.87 37.92
C PHE A 563 12.56 -11.16 36.57
N VAL A 564 11.72 -11.65 35.63
CA VAL A 564 11.45 -11.01 34.33
C VAL A 564 9.96 -10.88 34.16
N ARG A 565 9.48 -9.65 33.90
CA ARG A 565 8.08 -9.37 33.61
C ARG A 565 7.87 -9.31 32.10
N LEU A 566 6.87 -10.02 31.60
CA LEU A 566 6.48 -10.07 30.22
C LEU A 566 5.09 -9.46 30.05
N GLU A 567 4.91 -8.67 29.01
CA GLU A 567 3.60 -8.12 28.61
C GLU A 567 3.43 -8.26 27.10
N TRP A 568 2.21 -8.50 26.66
CA TRP A 568 1.84 -8.61 25.24
C TRP A 568 0.45 -8.05 25.01
N GLU A 569 0.10 -7.84 23.74
CA GLU A 569 -1.24 -7.38 23.35
C GLU A 569 -2.16 -8.58 23.09
N ASP A 570 -3.47 -8.34 23.16
CA ASP A 570 -4.47 -9.36 22.84
C ASP A 570 -4.38 -9.68 21.33
N PHE A 571 -4.01 -10.92 21.02
CA PHE A 571 -3.78 -11.37 19.65
C PHE A 571 -5.12 -11.51 18.92
N LEU A 572 -5.23 -10.93 17.73
CA LEU A 572 -6.42 -10.85 16.88
C LEU A 572 -7.62 -10.11 17.51
N GLY A 573 -7.51 -9.57 18.71
CA GLY A 573 -8.61 -8.93 19.43
C GLY A 573 -9.74 -9.88 19.83
N ASP A 574 -9.44 -11.17 19.92
CA ASP A 574 -10.46 -12.23 20.15
C ASP A 574 -10.72 -12.47 21.63
N GLY A 575 -10.19 -11.86 22.60
CA GLY A 575 -10.50 -11.99 24.02
C GLY A 575 -10.77 -13.41 24.59
N ASN A 576 -10.82 -14.45 23.75
CA ASN A 576 -11.03 -15.84 24.10
C ASN A 576 -9.73 -16.65 24.06
N LEU A 577 -8.66 -16.04 23.58
CA LEU A 577 -7.36 -16.70 23.47
C LEU A 577 -6.68 -16.78 24.85
N SER A 578 -5.90 -17.79 25.04
CA SER A 578 -4.97 -17.93 26.16
C SER A 578 -3.54 -17.96 25.59
N TYR A 579 -2.55 -17.82 26.48
CA TYR A 579 -1.17 -17.69 26.03
C TYR A 579 -0.25 -18.65 26.77
N LYS A 580 0.70 -19.22 26.07
CA LYS A 580 1.82 -19.97 26.63
C LYS A 580 3.07 -19.09 26.59
N VAL A 581 3.90 -19.19 27.59
CA VAL A 581 5.16 -18.46 27.69
C VAL A 581 6.33 -19.44 27.64
N TYR A 582 7.30 -19.11 26.81
CA TYR A 582 8.49 -19.94 26.62
C TYR A 582 9.76 -19.15 26.96
N ARG A 583 10.72 -19.83 27.55
CA ARG A 583 12.04 -19.31 27.88
C ARG A 583 13.15 -20.26 27.45
N ARG A 584 14.28 -19.69 27.03
CA ARG A 584 15.55 -20.44 26.88
C ARG A 584 16.73 -19.59 27.33
N PRO A 585 17.88 -20.19 27.77
CA PRO A 585 19.12 -19.43 27.84
C PRO A 585 19.47 -18.82 26.48
N GLN A 586 20.02 -17.61 26.49
CA GLN A 586 20.41 -16.94 25.22
C GLN A 586 21.55 -17.72 24.55
N GLY A 587 21.44 -17.99 23.27
CA GLY A 587 22.46 -18.66 22.45
C GLY A 587 21.90 -19.61 21.41
N GLU A 588 22.70 -19.87 20.37
CA GLU A 588 22.31 -20.79 19.29
C GLU A 588 22.11 -22.23 19.81
N GLY A 589 21.06 -22.88 19.32
CA GLY A 589 20.81 -24.32 19.62
C GLY A 589 20.18 -24.62 20.99
N GLN A 590 19.86 -23.60 21.79
CA GLN A 590 19.19 -23.80 23.09
C GLN A 590 17.71 -24.14 22.90
N ALA A 591 17.24 -25.19 23.58
CA ALA A 591 15.84 -25.62 23.51
C ALA A 591 14.92 -24.68 24.33
N TRP A 592 13.73 -24.42 23.79
CA TRP A 592 12.69 -23.67 24.49
C TRP A 592 12.08 -24.49 25.64
N THR A 593 11.94 -23.91 26.78
CA THR A 593 11.26 -24.46 27.96
C THR A 593 9.92 -23.77 28.13
N LEU A 594 8.83 -24.52 28.18
CA LEU A 594 7.50 -24.00 28.52
C LEU A 594 7.50 -23.64 30.01
N LEU A 595 7.20 -22.38 30.36
CA LEU A 595 7.14 -21.90 31.74
C LEU A 595 5.77 -22.09 32.36
N THR A 596 4.71 -22.07 31.56
CA THR A 596 3.34 -22.25 32.04
C THR A 596 2.85 -23.66 31.78
N GLN A 597 2.32 -24.33 32.78
CA GLN A 597 1.70 -25.67 32.63
C GLN A 597 0.27 -25.57 32.04
N GLN A 598 -0.34 -24.41 32.15
CA GLN A 598 -1.67 -24.10 31.58
C GLN A 598 -1.55 -22.79 30.80
N SER A 599 -2.45 -22.64 29.79
CA SER A 599 -2.56 -21.39 29.07
C SER A 599 -2.99 -20.26 29.98
N LEU A 600 -2.42 -19.07 29.80
CA LEU A 600 -2.72 -17.88 30.57
C LEU A 600 -3.81 -17.08 29.87
N PRO A 601 -4.93 -16.72 30.56
CA PRO A 601 -6.01 -15.94 29.94
C PRO A 601 -5.68 -14.44 29.81
N ASP A 602 -4.57 -13.98 30.43
CA ASP A 602 -4.23 -12.55 30.53
C ASP A 602 -2.96 -12.21 29.73
N PRO A 603 -2.84 -10.97 29.23
CA PRO A 603 -1.71 -10.54 28.41
C PRO A 603 -0.50 -10.11 29.26
N GLY A 604 -0.13 -10.91 30.28
CA GLY A 604 1.05 -10.66 31.10
C GLY A 604 1.46 -11.86 31.94
N TYR A 605 2.76 -11.99 32.21
CA TYR A 605 3.35 -13.05 33.02
C TYR A 605 4.62 -12.55 33.73
N THR A 606 4.81 -12.98 34.98
CA THR A 606 6.06 -12.73 35.70
C THR A 606 6.80 -14.06 35.91
N ASP A 607 7.92 -14.22 35.25
CA ASP A 607 8.85 -15.31 35.52
C ASP A 607 9.70 -14.97 36.75
N SER A 608 9.50 -15.66 37.85
CA SER A 608 10.27 -15.53 39.10
C SER A 608 11.34 -16.60 39.28
N THR A 609 11.62 -17.41 38.22
CA THR A 609 12.52 -18.56 38.30
C THR A 609 13.83 -18.38 37.55
N PRO A 610 14.12 -17.29 36.82
CA PRO A 610 15.39 -17.15 36.13
C PRO A 610 16.52 -16.92 37.13
N GLN A 611 17.71 -17.39 36.81
CA GLN A 611 18.89 -17.14 37.63
C GLN A 611 19.43 -15.73 37.34
N PRO A 612 19.66 -14.90 38.36
CA PRO A 612 20.23 -13.57 38.18
C PRO A 612 21.61 -13.64 37.47
N GLY A 613 21.87 -12.66 36.59
CA GLY A 613 23.11 -12.56 35.82
C GLY A 613 23.17 -13.48 34.56
N ILE A 614 22.14 -14.30 34.33
CA ILE A 614 22.05 -15.10 33.10
C ILE A 614 21.09 -14.47 32.12
N ALA A 615 21.53 -14.29 30.86
CA ALA A 615 20.69 -13.80 29.78
C ALA A 615 19.75 -14.91 29.28
N TYR A 616 18.46 -14.58 29.21
CA TYR A 616 17.42 -15.45 28.68
C TYR A 616 16.71 -14.80 27.52
N GLU A 617 16.20 -15.63 26.59
CA GLU A 617 15.28 -15.27 25.54
C GLU A 617 13.87 -15.76 25.88
N TYR A 618 12.88 -14.92 25.57
CA TYR A 618 11.47 -15.19 25.81
C TYR A 618 10.66 -15.04 24.54
N CYS A 619 9.63 -15.84 24.39
CA CYS A 619 8.58 -15.71 23.39
C CYS A 619 7.26 -16.24 23.94
N ILE A 620 6.18 -15.90 23.25
CA ILE A 620 4.82 -16.38 23.58
C ILE A 620 4.17 -17.02 22.35
N THR A 621 3.16 -17.85 22.61
CA THR A 621 2.18 -18.29 21.63
C THR A 621 0.77 -18.03 22.15
N ALA A 622 -0.17 -17.80 21.23
CA ALA A 622 -1.60 -17.76 21.55
C ALA A 622 -2.19 -19.15 21.37
N VAL A 623 -3.18 -19.50 22.18
CA VAL A 623 -3.88 -20.78 22.14
C VAL A 623 -5.39 -20.55 22.14
N ASP A 624 -6.09 -21.12 21.15
CA ASP A 624 -7.53 -21.03 21.06
C ASP A 624 -8.24 -22.05 22.00
N PRO A 625 -9.56 -21.92 22.24
CA PRO A 625 -10.30 -22.83 23.12
C PRO A 625 -10.30 -24.30 22.64
N ASN A 626 -9.98 -24.56 21.39
CA ASN A 626 -9.91 -25.92 20.81
C ASN A 626 -8.50 -26.50 20.83
N GLY A 627 -7.54 -25.79 21.41
CA GLY A 627 -6.15 -26.25 21.56
C GLY A 627 -5.25 -25.96 20.35
N TRP A 628 -5.70 -25.15 19.41
CA TRP A 628 -4.81 -24.66 18.34
C TRP A 628 -3.85 -23.61 18.90
N GLU A 629 -2.57 -23.77 18.60
CA GLU A 629 -1.49 -22.90 19.05
C GLU A 629 -0.89 -22.13 17.88
N SER A 630 -0.78 -20.80 18.03
CA SER A 630 -0.16 -19.92 17.03
C SER A 630 1.33 -20.16 16.89
N MET A 631 1.93 -19.61 15.84
CA MET A 631 3.38 -19.46 15.76
C MET A 631 3.89 -18.58 16.91
N ARG A 632 5.18 -18.76 17.22
CA ARG A 632 5.85 -17.95 18.26
C ARG A 632 5.91 -16.47 17.88
N SER A 633 5.79 -15.62 18.89
CA SER A 633 5.98 -14.16 18.77
C SER A 633 7.42 -13.80 18.36
N ASN A 634 7.68 -12.51 18.23
CA ASN A 634 9.03 -11.97 18.31
C ASN A 634 9.74 -12.47 19.57
N ILE A 635 11.06 -12.61 19.49
CA ILE A 635 11.92 -13.02 20.61
C ILE A 635 12.49 -11.77 21.26
N MET A 636 12.36 -11.68 22.58
CA MET A 636 12.99 -10.62 23.38
C MET A 636 13.95 -11.22 24.41
N ALA A 637 15.07 -10.55 24.65
CA ALA A 637 16.07 -11.00 25.62
C ALA A 637 16.01 -10.16 26.90
N ALA A 638 16.26 -10.80 28.03
CA ALA A 638 16.35 -10.16 29.33
C ALA A 638 17.38 -10.85 30.23
N THR A 639 18.13 -10.05 30.99
CA THR A 639 19.07 -10.52 32.03
C THR A 639 18.57 -9.99 33.38
N PRO A 640 17.88 -10.80 34.18
CA PRO A 640 17.52 -10.40 35.54
C PRO A 640 18.76 -10.29 36.43
N GLU A 641 18.71 -9.37 37.37
CA GLU A 641 19.84 -9.11 38.27
C GLU A 641 19.44 -9.32 39.73
N GLN A 642 20.40 -9.51 40.63
CA GLN A 642 20.17 -9.55 42.07
C GLN A 642 20.44 -8.17 42.64
N PHE A 643 19.40 -7.45 43.08
CA PHE A 643 19.59 -6.15 43.74
C PHE A 643 20.03 -6.33 45.19
N THR A 644 20.95 -5.50 45.61
CA THR A 644 21.48 -5.50 46.97
C THR A 644 21.10 -4.26 47.77
N PHE A 645 20.88 -3.15 47.05
CA PHE A 645 20.63 -1.83 47.67
C PHE A 645 21.62 -1.47 48.80
N ALA A 646 22.88 -1.90 48.66
CA ALA A 646 23.92 -1.74 49.66
C ALA A 646 24.34 -0.27 49.82
N ASN A 647 24.19 0.55 48.80
CA ASN A 647 24.57 1.95 48.75
C ASN A 647 23.33 2.83 48.66
N ASP A 648 23.43 4.10 49.16
CA ASP A 648 22.29 4.99 49.20
C ASP A 648 22.01 5.68 47.86
N LEU A 649 22.99 6.35 47.25
CA LEU A 649 22.80 7.22 46.09
C LEU A 649 23.83 6.94 44.99
N LEU A 650 23.35 6.76 43.77
CA LEU A 650 24.13 6.83 42.52
C LEU A 650 23.73 8.06 41.75
N VAL A 651 24.68 8.85 41.27
CA VAL A 651 24.48 9.90 40.28
C VAL A 651 24.89 9.34 38.94
N VAL A 652 23.95 9.29 38.01
CA VAL A 652 24.19 8.87 36.61
C VAL A 652 24.20 10.12 35.73
N ASP A 653 25.34 10.40 35.16
CA ASP A 653 25.58 11.53 34.30
C ASP A 653 25.49 11.12 32.85
N GLU A 654 24.54 11.71 32.11
CA GLU A 654 24.36 11.55 30.68
C GLU A 654 24.94 12.72 29.89
N THR A 655 25.45 13.76 30.59
CA THR A 655 26.05 14.95 29.96
C THR A 655 27.30 14.57 29.20
N ARG A 656 27.50 15.19 28.03
CA ARG A 656 28.66 14.95 27.17
C ARG A 656 29.21 16.29 26.73
N ASP A 657 30.51 16.40 26.59
CA ASP A 657 31.16 17.59 26.03
C ASP A 657 30.51 17.96 24.69
N GLY A 658 29.92 19.13 24.66
CA GLY A 658 28.99 19.51 23.58
C GLY A 658 29.73 19.84 22.27
N ASN A 659 29.00 19.77 21.17
CA ASN A 659 29.43 20.13 19.81
C ASN A 659 29.62 21.67 19.61
N GLY A 660 29.95 22.40 20.67
CA GLY A 660 30.20 23.84 20.63
C GLY A 660 28.95 24.72 20.59
N ALA A 661 27.74 24.18 20.88
CA ALA A 661 26.54 25.00 21.08
C ALA A 661 26.59 25.64 22.46
N ASN A 662 26.27 26.93 22.56
CA ASN A 662 26.27 27.66 23.82
C ASN A 662 25.25 27.15 24.90
N ILE A 663 24.40 26.22 24.53
CA ILE A 663 23.42 25.56 25.42
C ILE A 663 23.94 24.24 25.99
N ASN A 664 25.13 23.82 25.62
CA ASN A 664 25.76 22.61 26.14
C ASN A 664 26.88 22.97 27.07
N PRO A 665 26.71 22.78 28.39
CA PRO A 665 27.79 22.90 29.34
C PRO A 665 28.85 21.84 29.05
N THR A 666 30.07 22.04 29.56
CA THR A 666 31.03 20.94 29.60
C THR A 666 30.63 19.94 30.67
N ASP A 667 30.95 18.69 30.43
CA ASP A 667 30.78 17.58 31.38
C ASP A 667 31.29 17.95 32.78
N ALA A 668 32.52 18.37 32.85
CA ALA A 668 33.12 18.79 34.13
C ALA A 668 32.37 19.95 34.85
N MET A 669 31.71 20.86 34.12
CA MET A 669 30.92 21.92 34.76
C MET A 669 29.67 21.38 35.43
N VAL A 670 29.07 20.36 34.83
CA VAL A 670 27.87 19.71 35.39
C VAL A 670 28.25 18.82 36.57
N ASP A 671 29.35 18.07 36.44
CA ASP A 671 29.91 17.29 37.54
C ASP A 671 30.17 18.12 38.81
N ASP A 672 30.89 19.25 38.64
CA ASP A 672 31.20 20.17 39.75
C ASP A 672 29.92 20.73 40.37
N PHE A 673 28.90 21.03 39.54
CA PHE A 673 27.62 21.55 40.01
C PHE A 673 26.86 20.51 40.88
N TYR A 674 26.71 19.27 40.43
CA TYR A 674 26.02 18.24 41.19
C TYR A 674 26.84 17.81 42.43
N ALA A 675 28.15 17.74 42.34
CA ALA A 675 29.01 17.48 43.50
C ALA A 675 28.83 18.54 44.59
N ALA A 676 28.81 19.81 44.20
CA ALA A 676 28.55 20.90 45.15
C ALA A 676 27.12 20.94 45.71
N ALA A 677 26.12 20.60 44.86
CA ALA A 677 24.72 20.61 45.26
C ALA A 677 24.37 19.44 46.23
N LEU A 678 25.01 18.28 46.03
CA LEU A 678 24.78 17.10 46.88
C LEU A 678 25.60 17.09 48.18
N ALA A 679 26.66 17.89 48.30
CA ALA A 679 27.44 17.94 49.55
C ALA A 679 26.59 18.36 50.74
N PRO A 680 26.62 17.65 51.90
CA PRO A 680 27.60 16.65 52.35
C PRO A 680 27.15 15.18 52.12
N LEU A 681 26.13 14.91 51.25
CA LEU A 681 25.67 13.54 51.02
C LEU A 681 26.78 12.72 50.34
N ALA A 682 26.89 11.44 50.67
CA ALA A 682 27.78 10.50 50.00
C ALA A 682 27.07 9.87 48.81
N PHE A 683 27.72 9.80 47.67
CA PHE A 683 27.16 9.21 46.47
C PHE A 683 28.26 8.54 45.59
N GLY A 684 27.86 7.57 44.79
CA GLY A 684 28.65 7.05 43.66
C GLY A 684 28.35 7.81 42.39
N THR A 685 29.21 7.76 41.41
CA THR A 685 29.04 8.36 40.10
C THR A 685 29.13 7.33 39.01
N TRP A 686 28.35 7.53 37.95
CA TRP A 686 28.43 6.78 36.71
C TRP A 686 28.32 7.74 35.52
N ASP A 687 29.41 7.92 34.81
CA ASP A 687 29.48 8.78 33.64
C ASP A 687 29.24 7.91 32.41
N ILE A 688 28.16 8.20 31.68
CA ILE A 688 27.76 7.46 30.49
C ILE A 688 28.69 7.75 29.30
N ALA A 689 29.27 8.96 29.24
CA ALA A 689 30.21 9.31 28.16
C ALA A 689 31.49 8.45 28.23
N GLN A 690 31.91 8.06 29.42
CA GLN A 690 33.11 7.24 29.64
C GLN A 690 32.81 5.75 29.70
N SER A 691 31.68 5.34 30.31
CA SER A 691 31.42 3.95 30.70
C SER A 691 30.27 3.29 29.93
N GLY A 692 29.57 4.07 29.08
CA GLY A 692 28.33 3.63 28.42
C GLY A 692 27.15 3.50 29.40
N MET A 693 26.03 2.97 28.94
CA MET A 693 24.83 2.78 29.76
C MET A 693 25.11 1.89 30.97
N PRO A 694 24.70 2.29 32.18
CA PRO A 694 24.89 1.46 33.35
C PRO A 694 24.11 0.14 33.24
N PRO A 695 24.73 -1.00 33.53
CA PRO A 695 24.00 -2.26 33.64
C PRO A 695 22.95 -2.20 34.79
N LEU A 696 21.84 -2.93 34.61
CA LEU A 696 20.80 -3.01 35.62
C LEU A 696 21.34 -3.46 37.01
N GLY A 697 22.31 -4.36 37.06
CA GLY A 697 22.97 -4.84 38.27
C GLY A 697 23.76 -3.74 39.00
N VAL A 698 24.28 -2.74 38.26
CA VAL A 698 24.92 -1.57 38.88
C VAL A 698 23.88 -0.70 39.56
N LEU A 699 22.77 -0.39 38.87
CA LEU A 699 21.67 0.37 39.49
C LEU A 699 21.15 -0.35 40.75
N GLY A 700 20.99 -1.68 40.69
CA GLY A 700 20.52 -2.51 41.78
C GLY A 700 21.40 -2.53 43.05
N GLN A 701 22.60 -1.97 43.02
CA GLN A 701 23.45 -1.79 44.20
C GLN A 701 23.05 -0.57 45.01
N TYR A 702 22.30 0.37 44.44
CA TYR A 702 21.94 1.64 45.03
C TYR A 702 20.43 1.71 45.28
N LYS A 703 20.02 2.37 46.40
CA LYS A 703 18.62 2.58 46.77
C LYS A 703 17.96 3.66 45.89
N LEU A 704 18.74 4.71 45.56
CA LEU A 704 18.29 5.85 44.74
C LEU A 704 19.27 6.11 43.61
N VAL A 705 18.72 6.32 42.43
CA VAL A 705 19.43 6.81 41.24
C VAL A 705 18.96 8.23 40.93
N LEU A 706 19.88 9.20 40.98
CA LEU A 706 19.69 10.52 40.44
C LEU A 706 20.27 10.47 39.01
N TRP A 707 19.42 10.59 38.00
CA TRP A 707 19.83 10.58 36.63
C TRP A 707 19.65 11.97 36.02
N HIS A 708 20.70 12.51 35.42
CA HIS A 708 20.62 13.81 34.78
C HIS A 708 21.17 13.80 33.34
N ALA A 709 20.59 14.70 32.55
CA ALA A 709 20.96 14.94 31.15
C ALA A 709 20.80 16.45 30.86
N ASP A 710 21.83 17.22 31.21
CA ASP A 710 21.77 18.69 31.25
C ASP A 710 22.35 19.35 30.00
N ASP A 711 22.88 18.57 29.02
CA ASP A 711 23.23 19.05 27.69
C ASP A 711 22.04 18.88 26.71
N PHE A 712 22.13 19.50 25.53
CA PHE A 712 21.10 19.44 24.50
C PHE A 712 21.38 18.35 23.45
N ASN A 713 22.24 17.39 23.76
CA ASN A 713 22.54 16.24 22.91
C ASN A 713 21.37 15.24 22.90
N GLN A 714 21.53 14.20 22.10
CA GLN A 714 20.54 13.11 22.03
C GLN A 714 20.48 12.38 23.37
N ASN A 715 19.29 12.21 23.91
CA ASN A 715 19.04 11.45 25.10
C ASN A 715 19.18 9.94 24.88
N LEU A 716 20.05 9.28 25.63
CA LEU A 716 20.35 7.84 25.49
C LEU A 716 19.33 6.95 26.18
N LEU A 717 18.47 7.47 27.05
CA LEU A 717 17.36 6.73 27.65
C LEU A 717 16.31 6.33 26.60
N GLN A 718 16.22 6.98 25.43
CA GLN A 718 15.21 6.69 24.41
C GLN A 718 15.19 5.22 24.01
N ASP A 719 16.36 4.61 23.87
CA ASP A 719 16.50 3.21 23.45
C ASP A 719 16.63 2.26 24.68
N ASN A 720 16.57 2.80 25.90
CA ASN A 720 16.87 2.08 27.14
C ASN A 720 15.80 2.25 28.24
N ASN A 721 14.55 2.53 27.85
CA ASN A 721 13.43 2.71 28.80
C ASN A 721 13.27 1.53 29.79
N ASN A 722 13.52 0.32 29.31
CA ASN A 722 13.41 -0.89 30.12
C ASN A 722 14.41 -0.93 31.29
N LEU A 723 15.52 -0.19 31.23
CA LEU A 723 16.51 -0.15 32.30
C LEU A 723 15.91 0.50 33.57
N LEU A 724 15.35 1.71 33.45
CA LEU A 724 14.70 2.37 34.55
C LEU A 724 13.43 1.64 34.99
N GLY A 725 12.64 1.12 34.05
CA GLY A 725 11.46 0.33 34.36
C GLY A 725 11.80 -0.93 35.19
N GLY A 726 12.86 -1.64 34.83
CA GLY A 726 13.35 -2.79 35.54
C GLY A 726 13.87 -2.44 36.94
N TYR A 727 14.59 -1.34 37.07
CA TYR A 727 15.08 -0.88 38.37
C TYR A 727 13.93 -0.45 39.31
N LEU A 728 12.95 0.30 38.81
CA LEU A 728 11.74 0.67 39.54
C LEU A 728 10.91 -0.55 39.96
N SER A 729 10.70 -1.50 39.04
CA SER A 729 9.97 -2.74 39.30
C SER A 729 10.62 -3.56 40.43
N GLY A 730 11.93 -3.53 40.53
CA GLY A 730 12.70 -4.18 41.57
C GLY A 730 12.75 -3.42 42.91
N GLY A 731 12.06 -2.29 43.07
CA GLY A 731 12.00 -1.51 44.27
C GLY A 731 12.98 -0.34 44.33
N GLY A 732 13.69 -0.05 43.24
CA GLY A 732 14.62 1.07 43.14
C GLY A 732 13.90 2.44 43.10
N LYS A 733 14.60 3.49 43.43
CA LYS A 733 14.07 4.87 43.50
C LYS A 733 14.78 5.73 42.46
N VAL A 734 14.06 6.59 41.76
CA VAL A 734 14.60 7.42 40.67
C VAL A 734 14.24 8.88 40.86
N LEU A 735 15.23 9.77 40.74
CA LEU A 735 15.06 11.19 40.49
C LEU A 735 15.67 11.50 39.12
N LEU A 736 14.84 11.90 38.19
CA LEU A 736 15.25 12.20 36.81
C LEU A 736 15.13 13.68 36.51
N SER A 737 16.20 14.27 36.00
CA SER A 737 16.29 15.68 35.57
C SER A 737 17.01 15.81 34.23
N GLY A 738 16.66 16.78 33.41
CA GLY A 738 17.41 17.13 32.21
C GLY A 738 16.55 17.69 31.10
N TRP A 739 17.23 18.01 29.99
CA TRP A 739 16.61 18.36 28.72
C TRP A 739 15.98 17.11 28.07
N LYS A 740 14.76 17.25 27.54
CA LYS A 740 14.09 16.21 26.75
C LYS A 740 13.95 14.83 27.43
N THR A 741 14.42 14.67 28.68
CA THR A 741 14.42 13.38 29.37
C THR A 741 13.05 12.73 29.42
N VAL A 742 12.00 13.53 29.47
CA VAL A 742 10.61 13.05 29.57
C VAL A 742 10.05 12.64 28.18
N SER A 743 10.52 13.26 27.11
CA SER A 743 10.04 12.94 25.72
C SER A 743 10.51 11.60 25.23
N VAL A 744 11.44 10.97 25.90
CA VAL A 744 11.99 9.67 25.50
C VAL A 744 11.24 8.50 26.12
N PHE A 745 10.36 8.73 27.07
CA PHE A 745 9.56 7.66 27.63
C PHE A 745 8.46 7.25 26.66
N SER A 746 8.39 5.95 26.39
CA SER A 746 7.28 5.36 25.66
C SER A 746 5.97 5.57 26.43
N SER A 747 4.85 5.59 25.72
CA SER A 747 3.53 5.58 26.35
C SER A 747 3.39 4.41 27.33
N SER A 748 3.93 3.25 26.98
CA SER A 748 3.93 2.07 27.86
C SER A 748 4.72 2.27 29.16
N PHE A 749 5.83 3.02 29.15
CA PHE A 749 6.55 3.37 30.37
C PHE A 749 5.70 4.31 31.24
N LEU A 750 5.15 5.36 30.65
CA LEU A 750 4.31 6.31 31.38
C LEU A 750 3.06 5.64 31.94
N ASP A 751 2.38 4.81 31.17
CA ASP A 751 1.23 4.04 31.60
C ASP A 751 1.56 3.11 32.79
N SER A 752 2.77 2.52 32.80
CA SER A 752 3.20 1.59 33.82
C SER A 752 3.70 2.28 35.09
N PHE A 753 4.39 3.43 34.97
CA PHE A 753 5.11 4.07 36.06
C PHE A 753 4.62 5.48 36.41
N ALA A 754 3.81 6.11 35.58
CA ALA A 754 3.23 7.44 35.82
C ALA A 754 1.82 7.54 35.21
N GLU A 755 0.95 6.59 35.54
CA GLU A 755 -0.39 6.39 34.99
C GLU A 755 -1.21 7.70 35.00
N GLY A 756 -1.81 8.03 33.84
CA GLY A 756 -2.66 9.20 33.68
C GLY A 756 -1.91 10.53 33.55
N VAL A 757 -0.57 10.50 33.44
CA VAL A 757 0.22 11.71 33.22
C VAL A 757 0.38 11.95 31.71
N GLU A 758 -0.04 13.14 31.25
CA GLU A 758 0.16 13.60 29.87
C GLU A 758 1.22 14.70 29.83
N LEU A 759 1.95 14.75 28.72
CA LEU A 759 3.08 15.67 28.51
C LEU A 759 2.64 16.87 27.67
N VAL A 760 3.03 18.09 28.11
CA VAL A 760 2.89 19.34 27.35
C VAL A 760 4.26 19.93 27.09
N TYR A 761 4.71 19.94 25.86
CA TYR A 761 6.02 20.45 25.45
C TYR A 761 6.00 21.94 25.12
N ASN A 762 6.96 22.69 25.65
CA ASN A 762 7.16 24.11 25.42
C ASN A 762 8.56 24.36 24.84
N ASN A 763 8.65 24.70 23.55
CA ASN A 763 9.92 24.88 22.83
C ASN A 763 10.51 26.31 22.91
N SER A 764 9.72 27.30 23.28
CA SER A 764 10.13 28.70 23.38
C SER A 764 10.64 29.03 24.77
N PRO A 765 11.46 30.07 24.96
CA PRO A 765 11.79 30.59 26.30
C PRO A 765 10.54 31.00 27.08
N CYS A 766 10.20 30.27 28.10
CA CYS A 766 8.94 30.45 28.81
C CYS A 766 9.00 30.23 30.32
N LEU A 767 9.94 29.43 30.86
CA LEU A 767 9.99 29.17 32.29
C LEU A 767 10.68 30.33 33.02
N ILE A 768 9.90 31.06 33.83
CA ILE A 768 10.37 32.14 34.70
C ILE A 768 10.85 31.55 36.03
N SER A 769 10.08 30.64 36.60
CA SER A 769 10.45 29.94 37.81
C SER A 769 9.67 28.65 38.01
N ALA A 770 10.21 27.73 38.81
CA ALA A 770 9.50 26.57 39.36
C ALA A 770 9.04 26.87 40.78
N GLN A 771 7.73 26.97 40.99
CA GLN A 771 7.11 27.35 42.28
C GLN A 771 6.69 26.08 43.04
N SER A 772 6.94 26.07 44.33
CA SER A 772 6.55 24.98 45.20
C SER A 772 6.09 25.49 46.59
N ALA A 773 5.12 24.80 47.17
CA ALA A 773 4.72 25.03 48.58
C ALA A 773 5.55 24.18 49.55
N LEU A 774 6.28 23.19 49.09
CA LEU A 774 6.98 22.18 49.87
C LEU A 774 8.50 22.36 49.85
N TYR A 775 9.04 22.90 48.76
CA TYR A 775 10.46 23.03 48.49
C TYR A 775 10.80 24.47 48.10
N PRO A 776 12.09 24.87 48.15
CA PRO A 776 12.51 26.18 47.67
C PRO A 776 12.11 26.40 46.24
N SER A 777 11.59 27.58 45.90
CA SER A 777 11.35 27.94 44.49
C SER A 777 12.68 27.95 43.73
N LEU A 778 12.67 27.43 42.48
CA LEU A 778 13.85 27.40 41.61
C LEU A 778 13.70 28.44 40.52
N VAL A 779 14.75 29.22 40.32
CA VAL A 779 14.82 30.27 39.30
C VAL A 779 15.97 29.95 38.36
N PRO A 780 15.81 30.11 37.05
CA PRO A 780 16.91 29.94 36.10
C PRO A 780 18.11 30.83 36.46
N ASP A 781 19.31 30.30 36.31
CA ASP A 781 20.56 30.98 36.53
C ASP A 781 20.90 31.88 35.33
N PRO A 782 20.88 33.20 35.48
CA PRO A 782 21.10 34.12 34.37
C PRO A 782 22.50 34.00 33.73
N GLU A 783 23.49 33.48 34.43
CA GLU A 783 24.85 33.27 33.94
C GLU A 783 24.91 32.05 33.01
N LYS A 784 23.95 31.12 33.07
CA LYS A 784 23.88 29.92 32.26
C LYS A 784 22.93 30.06 31.08
N LEU A 785 22.11 31.13 31.05
CA LEU A 785 21.14 31.32 29.97
C LEU A 785 21.76 32.05 28.77
N LEU A 786 21.25 31.73 27.60
CA LEU A 786 21.57 32.47 26.37
C LEU A 786 20.86 33.83 26.39
N GLY A 787 21.51 34.87 25.85
CA GLY A 787 20.98 36.22 25.79
C GLY A 787 19.62 36.34 25.08
N ASN A 788 19.36 35.49 24.07
CA ASN A 788 18.10 35.46 23.35
C ASN A 788 16.96 34.73 24.09
N TRP A 789 17.22 34.16 25.27
CA TRP A 789 16.22 33.53 26.09
C TRP A 789 15.55 34.51 27.08
N ASN A 790 16.00 35.77 27.12
CA ASN A 790 15.39 36.83 27.89
C ASN A 790 15.19 36.47 29.41
N GLY A 791 16.13 35.72 29.97
CA GLY A 791 16.06 35.29 31.37
C GLY A 791 15.12 34.12 31.68
N MET A 792 14.56 33.48 30.66
CA MET A 792 13.62 32.34 30.75
C MET A 792 14.22 31.08 30.13
N LEU A 793 13.93 29.92 30.73
CA LEU A 793 14.39 28.64 30.21
C LEU A 793 13.42 28.10 29.14
N PRO A 794 13.91 27.71 27.95
CA PRO A 794 13.11 27.06 26.89
C PRO A 794 13.10 25.54 27.02
N TYR A 795 12.44 24.86 26.08
CA TYR A 795 12.48 23.40 25.85
C TYR A 795 12.10 22.57 27.10
N ILE A 796 11.08 22.99 27.79
CA ILE A 796 10.62 22.34 29.01
C ILE A 796 9.35 21.52 28.82
N TYR A 797 9.11 20.55 29.70
CA TYR A 797 7.88 19.78 29.76
C TYR A 797 7.09 20.16 31.00
N THR A 798 5.77 20.33 30.80
CA THR A 798 4.82 20.39 31.90
C THR A 798 3.89 19.18 31.82
N PHE A 799 3.26 18.85 32.93
CA PHE A 799 2.47 17.64 33.10
C PHE A 799 1.04 17.97 33.49
N THR A 800 0.09 17.22 32.91
CA THR A 800 -1.29 17.17 33.39
C THR A 800 -1.57 15.78 33.98
N GLY A 801 -2.56 15.65 34.86
CA GLY A 801 -2.90 14.36 35.47
C GLY A 801 -1.99 13.90 36.63
N ALA A 802 -0.88 14.59 36.94
CA ALA A 802 0.04 14.21 38.01
C ALA A 802 -0.63 14.24 39.39
N SER A 803 -0.62 13.11 40.08
CA SER A 803 -1.31 12.95 41.36
C SER A 803 -0.63 13.69 42.55
N ARG A 804 0.69 13.91 42.49
CA ARG A 804 1.47 14.58 43.52
C ARG A 804 2.48 15.55 42.89
N PRO A 805 2.04 16.77 42.49
CA PRO A 805 2.94 17.78 41.96
C PRO A 805 3.85 18.30 43.11
N ILE A 806 5.13 18.48 42.78
CA ILE A 806 6.12 19.07 43.70
C ILE A 806 6.56 20.47 43.27
N TYR A 807 6.47 20.73 41.93
CA TYR A 807 6.65 22.05 41.33
C TYR A 807 5.55 22.35 40.32
N THR A 808 5.17 23.64 40.25
CA THR A 808 4.32 24.20 39.21
C THR A 808 5.11 25.24 38.41
N ALA A 809 4.83 25.35 37.11
CA ALA A 809 5.50 26.26 36.22
C ALA A 809 4.94 27.68 36.33
N GLU A 810 5.81 28.66 36.58
CA GLU A 810 5.52 30.08 36.38
C GLU A 810 6.05 30.49 35.00
N MET A 811 5.15 30.94 34.16
CA MET A 811 5.43 31.32 32.75
C MET A 811 4.74 32.64 32.42
N PRO A 812 5.10 33.33 31.32
CA PRO A 812 4.36 34.48 30.85
C PRO A 812 2.87 34.18 30.65
N GLU A 813 2.03 35.18 30.90
CA GLU A 813 0.58 35.07 30.81
C GLU A 813 0.16 34.62 29.41
N GLY A 814 -0.71 33.62 29.31
CA GLY A 814 -1.17 33.04 28.05
C GLY A 814 -0.27 31.93 27.47
N SER A 815 0.85 31.58 28.10
CA SER A 815 1.67 30.43 27.74
C SER A 815 0.96 29.11 28.03
N ALA A 816 1.03 28.18 27.07
CA ALA A 816 0.56 26.82 27.28
C ALA A 816 1.39 26.15 28.39
N GLY A 817 0.73 25.69 29.44
CA GLY A 817 1.41 25.06 30.59
C GLY A 817 1.71 25.99 31.77
N ASN A 818 1.39 27.29 31.70
CA ASN A 818 1.50 28.17 32.88
C ASN A 818 0.58 27.65 33.99
N GLY A 819 1.15 27.46 35.17
CA GLY A 819 0.45 26.87 36.33
C GLY A 819 0.33 25.34 36.30
N ASN A 820 0.71 24.66 35.23
CA ASN A 820 0.75 23.21 35.20
C ASN A 820 1.87 22.63 36.06
N CYS A 821 1.73 21.36 36.42
CA CYS A 821 2.79 20.60 37.08
C CYS A 821 4.07 20.63 36.27
N LEU A 822 5.20 20.95 36.86
CA LEU A 822 6.53 21.01 36.25
C LEU A 822 7.45 19.88 36.75
N ALA A 823 7.17 19.38 37.94
CA ALA A 823 7.81 18.18 38.48
C ALA A 823 6.82 17.48 39.43
N PHE A 824 6.85 16.17 39.44
CA PHE A 824 5.93 15.36 40.22
C PHE A 824 6.63 14.16 40.86
N TRP A 825 5.96 13.60 41.88
CA TRP A 825 6.39 12.44 42.63
C TRP A 825 5.35 11.34 42.54
N VAL A 826 5.80 10.09 42.30
CA VAL A 826 4.97 8.88 42.36
C VAL A 826 5.50 7.98 43.47
N ASP A 827 4.63 7.58 44.35
CA ASP A 827 4.86 6.53 45.35
C ASP A 827 4.14 5.26 44.92
N TYR A 828 4.79 4.13 45.04
CA TYR A 828 4.22 2.82 44.72
C TYR A 828 3.88 2.09 46.04
N PRO A 829 2.61 2.07 46.49
CA PRO A 829 2.24 1.62 47.82
C PRO A 829 2.62 0.18 48.20
N GLN A 830 2.83 -0.66 47.19
CA GLN A 830 3.19 -2.07 47.36
C GLN A 830 4.70 -2.34 47.11
N SER A 831 5.49 -1.29 46.96
CA SER A 831 6.91 -1.37 46.66
C SER A 831 7.69 -0.28 47.38
N SER A 832 8.99 -0.50 47.60
CA SER A 832 9.92 0.56 48.05
C SER A 832 10.21 1.58 46.97
N ALA A 833 9.80 1.33 45.71
CA ALA A 833 10.06 2.19 44.57
C ALA A 833 9.44 3.59 44.72
N ARG A 834 10.13 4.58 44.17
CA ARG A 834 9.66 5.96 44.03
C ARG A 834 10.18 6.56 42.76
N LEU A 835 9.38 7.40 42.12
CA LEU A 835 9.78 8.12 40.90
C LEU A 835 9.54 9.62 41.12
N VAL A 836 10.58 10.41 40.88
CA VAL A 836 10.47 11.86 40.74
C VAL A 836 10.94 12.24 39.34
N LEU A 837 10.07 12.90 38.59
CA LEU A 837 10.37 13.44 37.27
C LEU A 837 10.32 14.95 37.29
N THR A 838 11.35 15.61 36.72
CA THR A 838 11.35 17.05 36.43
C THR A 838 11.24 17.26 34.92
N GLY A 839 10.45 18.24 34.50
CA GLY A 839 10.30 18.61 33.10
C GLY A 839 11.37 19.61 32.59
N PHE A 840 12.44 19.81 33.39
CA PHE A 840 13.49 20.77 33.09
C PHE A 840 14.82 20.33 33.70
N PRO A 841 15.97 20.80 33.17
CA PRO A 841 17.32 20.50 33.68
C PRO A 841 17.63 21.28 34.93
N LEU A 842 18.03 20.62 36.02
CA LEU A 842 18.40 21.26 37.28
C LEU A 842 19.68 22.09 37.17
N TYR A 843 20.63 21.73 36.37
CA TYR A 843 21.88 22.48 36.17
C TYR A 843 21.62 23.94 35.80
N PHE A 844 20.62 24.25 35.02
CA PHE A 844 20.30 25.60 34.54
C PHE A 844 19.59 26.47 35.57
N MET A 845 19.34 25.93 36.77
CA MET A 845 18.79 26.67 37.89
C MET A 845 19.88 27.23 38.81
N GLN A 846 19.56 28.24 39.62
CA GLN A 846 20.49 28.79 40.59
C GLN A 846 20.95 27.71 41.57
N ALA A 847 22.26 27.61 41.79
CA ALA A 847 22.91 26.53 42.52
C ALA A 847 22.43 26.38 43.98
N ASP A 848 22.19 27.49 44.71
CA ASP A 848 21.71 27.44 46.10
C ASP A 848 20.29 26.89 46.21
N GLY A 849 19.40 27.19 45.24
CA GLY A 849 18.06 26.64 45.17
C GLY A 849 18.10 25.12 44.95
N VAL A 850 18.90 24.66 43.99
CA VAL A 850 19.05 23.23 43.70
C VAL A 850 19.72 22.47 44.86
N ARG A 851 20.74 23.04 45.47
CA ARG A 851 21.36 22.47 46.67
C ARG A 851 20.32 22.25 47.79
N ASN A 852 19.53 23.26 48.07
CA ASN A 852 18.49 23.20 49.11
C ASN A 852 17.39 22.19 48.76
N LEU A 853 17.04 22.04 47.48
CA LEU A 853 16.14 21.01 47.01
C LEU A 853 16.73 19.61 47.22
N LEU A 854 17.94 19.34 46.70
CA LEU A 854 18.55 18.01 46.76
C LEU A 854 18.81 17.55 48.19
N GLN A 855 19.24 18.49 49.07
CA GLN A 855 19.42 18.21 50.53
C GLN A 855 18.12 17.86 51.26
N GLN A 856 16.96 18.26 50.74
CA GLN A 856 15.65 17.91 51.29
C GLN A 856 15.05 16.68 50.65
N ILE A 857 15.06 16.58 49.31
CA ILE A 857 14.33 15.55 48.56
C ILE A 857 15.07 14.20 48.61
N VAL A 858 16.40 14.17 48.53
CA VAL A 858 17.18 12.92 48.54
C VAL A 858 16.97 12.14 49.85
N PRO A 859 17.09 12.73 51.06
CA PRO A 859 16.77 12.03 52.30
C PRO A 859 15.31 11.55 52.39
N GLN A 860 14.36 12.32 51.83
CA GLN A 860 12.95 11.89 51.77
C GLN A 860 12.75 10.67 50.87
N LEU A 861 13.42 10.65 49.70
CA LEU A 861 13.41 9.49 48.81
C LEU A 861 14.04 8.27 49.46
N LEU A 862 15.13 8.45 50.20
CA LEU A 862 15.83 7.37 50.90
C LEU A 862 15.12 6.89 52.19
N SER A 863 14.19 7.70 52.76
CA SER A 863 13.50 7.31 54.02
C SER A 863 12.72 5.99 53.82
N PRO A 864 12.72 5.10 54.82
CA PRO A 864 11.98 3.84 54.77
C PRO A 864 10.49 4.06 54.57
N THR A 865 9.84 3.18 53.79
CA THR A 865 8.37 3.08 53.69
C THR A 865 7.88 1.84 54.44
N ALA A 866 6.59 1.77 54.73
CA ALA A 866 6.01 0.56 55.34
C ALA A 866 6.08 -0.69 54.39
N ALA A 867 6.52 -0.51 53.15
CA ALA A 867 6.62 -1.53 52.09
C ALA A 867 8.07 -1.84 51.69
N ASP A 868 9.07 -1.61 52.56
CA ASP A 868 10.49 -1.97 52.28
C ASP A 868 10.73 -3.50 52.21
N ASP A 869 9.81 -4.25 51.61
CA ASP A 869 10.03 -5.63 51.19
C ASP A 869 10.50 -5.62 49.75
N PRO A 870 11.77 -5.92 49.43
CA PRO A 870 12.32 -5.82 48.09
C PRO A 870 11.74 -6.84 47.09
N TYR A 871 10.74 -7.62 47.50
CA TYR A 871 10.16 -8.72 46.68
C TYR A 871 8.72 -8.50 46.23
N SER A 872 8.10 -7.33 46.52
CA SER A 872 6.73 -7.05 46.08
C SER A 872 6.71 -6.38 44.68
N PRO A 873 6.28 -7.06 43.63
CA PRO A 873 6.19 -6.48 42.29
C PRO A 873 5.10 -5.40 42.22
N LEU A 874 5.30 -4.41 41.33
CA LEU A 874 4.28 -3.39 41.02
C LEU A 874 3.06 -4.07 40.36
N LEU A 875 1.89 -3.87 40.94
CA LEU A 875 0.64 -4.38 40.40
C LEU A 875 0.07 -3.40 39.34
N LYS A 876 -0.33 -3.92 38.19
CA LYS A 876 -1.07 -3.18 37.16
C LYS A 876 -2.57 -3.48 37.33
N ALA A 877 -3.42 -2.49 37.00
CA ALA A 877 -4.84 -2.77 36.90
C ALA A 877 -5.11 -3.77 35.75
N THR A 878 -5.87 -4.82 36.02
CA THR A 878 -6.32 -5.82 35.06
C THR A 878 -7.83 -5.98 35.11
N LEU A 879 -8.46 -6.43 34.00
CA LEU A 879 -9.89 -6.75 33.97
C LEU A 879 -10.13 -7.90 33.00
N THR A 880 -10.61 -9.01 33.52
CA THR A 880 -10.90 -10.21 32.76
C THR A 880 -12.25 -10.82 33.11
N ALA A 881 -12.78 -11.66 32.23
CA ALA A 881 -14.00 -12.41 32.47
C ALA A 881 -13.87 -13.80 31.85
N TRP A 882 -14.13 -14.86 32.63
CA TRP A 882 -14.02 -16.24 32.16
C TRP A 882 -15.11 -17.13 32.76
N PRO A 883 -15.78 -17.98 31.99
CA PRO A 883 -15.70 -18.12 30.52
C PRO A 883 -16.25 -16.89 29.78
N ASN A 884 -15.73 -16.65 28.61
CA ASN A 884 -16.23 -15.64 27.68
C ASN A 884 -16.03 -16.19 26.22
N PRO A 885 -17.09 -16.55 25.49
CA PRO A 885 -18.51 -16.38 25.81
C PRO A 885 -18.97 -17.18 27.03
N PHE A 886 -20.04 -16.72 27.70
CA PHE A 886 -20.53 -17.33 28.94
C PHE A 886 -22.02 -17.72 28.87
N ASN A 887 -22.41 -18.74 29.67
CA ASN A 887 -23.80 -19.19 29.81
C ASN A 887 -24.02 -19.96 31.14
N PRO A 888 -24.83 -19.56 32.07
CA PRO A 888 -25.33 -18.17 32.28
C PRO A 888 -24.40 -17.36 33.16
N SER A 889 -23.24 -17.91 33.58
CA SER A 889 -22.35 -17.27 34.56
C SER A 889 -20.92 -17.11 34.04
N SER A 890 -20.25 -16.05 34.48
CA SER A 890 -18.83 -15.78 34.25
C SER A 890 -18.18 -15.29 35.54
N THR A 891 -16.94 -15.66 35.78
CA THR A 891 -16.12 -15.04 36.84
C THR A 891 -15.41 -13.83 36.25
N ILE A 892 -15.62 -12.67 36.86
CA ILE A 892 -14.92 -11.45 36.49
C ILE A 892 -13.81 -11.25 37.51
N SER A 893 -12.59 -11.22 37.02
CA SER A 893 -11.39 -10.98 37.81
C SER A 893 -10.78 -9.62 37.43
N PHE A 894 -10.33 -8.88 38.41
CA PHE A 894 -9.65 -7.60 38.22
C PHE A 894 -8.59 -7.38 39.27
N SER A 895 -7.56 -6.63 38.94
CA SER A 895 -6.57 -6.17 39.91
C SER A 895 -6.58 -4.66 40.03
N LEU A 896 -6.25 -4.16 41.21
CA LEU A 896 -6.12 -2.75 41.46
C LEU A 896 -4.69 -2.43 41.91
N PRO A 897 -4.01 -1.46 41.27
CA PRO A 897 -2.64 -1.11 41.60
C PRO A 897 -2.51 -0.43 42.98
N ARG A 898 -3.59 0.12 43.49
CA ARG A 898 -3.65 0.80 44.79
C ARG A 898 -5.04 0.75 45.39
N LYS A 899 -5.12 0.87 46.70
CA LYS A 899 -6.38 1.04 47.42
C LYS A 899 -7.07 2.33 46.95
N GLY A 900 -8.34 2.24 46.63
CA GLY A 900 -9.10 3.43 46.21
C GLY A 900 -10.55 3.15 45.87
N ASN A 901 -11.26 4.21 45.50
CA ASN A 901 -12.61 4.07 44.97
C ASN A 901 -12.54 3.43 43.56
N MET A 902 -13.38 2.43 43.37
CA MET A 902 -13.54 1.79 42.07
C MET A 902 -15.02 1.56 41.76
N SER A 903 -15.36 1.37 40.48
CA SER A 903 -16.65 0.87 40.03
C SER A 903 -16.49 -0.09 38.86
N LEU A 904 -17.12 -1.24 38.99
CA LEU A 904 -17.19 -2.24 37.91
C LEU A 904 -18.63 -2.33 37.43
N ARG A 905 -18.85 -2.00 36.15
CA ARG A 905 -20.17 -1.84 35.56
C ARG A 905 -20.31 -2.52 34.23
N LEU A 906 -21.49 -3.04 33.95
CA LEU A 906 -21.84 -3.71 32.70
C LEU A 906 -22.73 -2.81 31.85
N TYR A 907 -22.40 -2.65 30.56
CA TYR A 907 -23.14 -1.85 29.59
C TYR A 907 -23.55 -2.68 28.38
N ASN A 908 -24.65 -2.34 27.72
CA ASN A 908 -24.97 -2.87 26.39
C ASN A 908 -24.24 -2.06 25.30
N LEU A 909 -24.30 -2.54 24.05
CA LEU A 909 -23.65 -1.87 22.90
C LEU A 909 -24.22 -0.46 22.59
N LYS A 910 -25.36 -0.08 23.17
CA LYS A 910 -25.90 1.29 23.06
C LYS A 910 -25.33 2.22 24.16
N GLY A 911 -24.42 1.73 25.01
CA GLY A 911 -23.83 2.50 26.10
C GLY A 911 -24.75 2.64 27.33
N GLN A 912 -25.88 1.92 27.40
CA GLN A 912 -26.79 1.95 28.53
C GLN A 912 -26.29 1.03 29.63
N LEU A 913 -26.28 1.49 30.86
CA LEU A 913 -25.93 0.70 32.05
C LEU A 913 -26.95 -0.46 32.21
N VAL A 914 -26.42 -1.66 32.30
CA VAL A 914 -27.19 -2.89 32.46
C VAL A 914 -27.14 -3.39 33.90
N LYS A 915 -25.94 -3.30 34.50
CA LYS A 915 -25.72 -3.76 35.91
C LYS A 915 -24.52 -3.06 36.55
N VAL A 916 -24.65 -2.73 37.85
CA VAL A 916 -23.50 -2.44 38.68
C VAL A 916 -23.05 -3.74 39.35
N LEU A 917 -21.83 -4.17 39.07
CA LEU A 917 -21.30 -5.44 39.53
C LEU A 917 -20.59 -5.31 40.88
N ASP A 918 -19.84 -4.22 41.01
CA ASP A 918 -19.14 -3.84 42.25
C ASP A 918 -18.84 -2.34 42.26
N GLU A 919 -18.88 -1.71 43.41
CA GLU A 919 -18.42 -0.32 43.59
C GLU A 919 -18.06 -0.01 45.06
N GLY A 920 -17.14 0.91 45.27
CA GLY A 920 -16.68 1.31 46.58
C GLY A 920 -15.17 1.32 46.71
N ILE A 921 -14.68 1.39 47.93
CA ILE A 921 -13.24 1.33 48.24
C ILE A 921 -12.81 -0.14 48.26
N ARG A 922 -11.80 -0.49 47.44
CA ARG A 922 -11.16 -1.81 47.48
C ARG A 922 -9.66 -1.64 47.78
N GLU A 923 -9.09 -2.68 48.37
CA GLU A 923 -7.63 -2.76 48.61
C GLU A 923 -6.90 -2.98 47.29
N ALA A 924 -5.58 -2.68 47.28
CA ALA A 924 -4.73 -3.08 46.18
C ALA A 924 -4.64 -4.61 46.11
N GLY A 925 -4.51 -5.17 44.90
CA GLY A 925 -4.41 -6.61 44.68
C GLY A 925 -5.50 -7.18 43.80
N GLU A 926 -5.52 -8.50 43.71
CA GLU A 926 -6.44 -9.25 42.90
C GLU A 926 -7.83 -9.35 43.57
N HIS A 927 -8.87 -9.17 42.75
CA HIS A 927 -10.26 -9.30 43.13
C HIS A 927 -11.00 -10.16 42.10
N SER A 928 -11.99 -10.91 42.57
CA SER A 928 -12.85 -11.68 41.67
C SER A 928 -14.28 -11.71 42.19
N LEU A 929 -15.23 -11.76 41.28
CA LEU A 929 -16.65 -11.93 41.58
C LEU A 929 -17.32 -12.80 40.53
N SER A 930 -18.34 -13.57 40.93
CA SER A 930 -19.17 -14.34 40.00
C SER A 930 -20.33 -13.48 39.53
N PHE A 931 -20.52 -13.41 38.22
CA PHE A 931 -21.61 -12.73 37.58
C PHE A 931 -22.53 -13.70 36.90
N ASN A 932 -23.81 -13.68 37.24
CA ASN A 932 -24.87 -14.38 36.53
C ASN A 932 -25.57 -13.40 35.59
N ALA A 933 -25.96 -13.84 34.39
CA ALA A 933 -26.53 -13.01 33.31
C ALA A 933 -27.90 -12.40 33.70
N THR A 934 -27.91 -11.53 34.71
CA THR A 934 -29.08 -10.77 35.18
C THR A 934 -28.78 -9.28 35.30
N SER A 935 -29.79 -8.44 34.97
CA SER A 935 -29.74 -7.00 35.21
C SER A 935 -29.88 -6.64 36.70
N ASP A 936 -29.77 -5.36 37.06
CA ASP A 936 -30.02 -4.87 38.43
C ASP A 936 -31.45 -5.14 38.92
N SER A 937 -32.41 -5.21 37.97
CA SER A 937 -33.80 -5.60 38.29
C SER A 937 -34.02 -7.11 38.45
N GLY A 938 -32.98 -7.94 38.31
CA GLY A 938 -33.05 -9.40 38.37
C GLY A 938 -33.57 -10.08 37.08
N ALA A 939 -33.85 -9.29 36.06
CA ALA A 939 -34.27 -9.86 34.76
C ALA A 939 -33.10 -10.53 34.03
N SER A 940 -33.38 -11.70 33.40
CA SER A 940 -32.36 -12.40 32.61
C SER A 940 -31.96 -11.60 31.37
N LEU A 941 -30.67 -11.42 31.16
CA LEU A 941 -30.12 -10.70 30.01
C LEU A 941 -30.29 -11.50 28.72
N PRO A 942 -30.58 -10.87 27.58
CA PRO A 942 -30.60 -11.54 26.27
C PRO A 942 -29.21 -11.96 25.82
N SER A 943 -29.13 -12.96 24.92
CA SER A 943 -27.87 -13.28 24.24
C SER A 943 -27.39 -12.05 23.49
N GLY A 944 -26.08 -11.78 23.55
CA GLY A 944 -25.49 -10.59 22.92
C GLY A 944 -24.16 -10.20 23.53
N VAL A 945 -23.61 -9.14 22.99
CA VAL A 945 -22.33 -8.56 23.43
C VAL A 945 -22.58 -7.45 24.45
N TYR A 946 -21.77 -7.45 25.50
CA TYR A 946 -21.79 -6.47 26.57
C TYR A 946 -20.38 -5.92 26.82
N LEU A 947 -20.28 -4.73 27.41
CA LEU A 947 -19.02 -4.07 27.78
C LEU A 947 -18.91 -4.00 29.28
N LEU A 948 -17.89 -4.64 29.86
CA LEU A 948 -17.46 -4.43 31.23
C LEU A 948 -16.58 -3.18 31.31
N ARG A 949 -16.83 -2.31 32.25
CA ARG A 949 -16.01 -1.15 32.54
C ARG A 949 -15.59 -1.15 34.00
N LEU A 950 -14.30 -1.28 34.26
CA LEU A 950 -13.68 -1.03 35.54
C LEU A 950 -13.18 0.41 35.54
N SER A 951 -13.68 1.24 36.43
CA SER A 951 -13.15 2.59 36.70
C SER A 951 -12.51 2.60 38.09
N HIS A 952 -11.31 3.11 38.20
CA HIS A 952 -10.57 3.21 39.43
C HIS A 952 -9.81 4.54 39.53
N SER A 953 -9.13 4.81 40.60
CA SER A 953 -8.46 6.09 40.83
C SER A 953 -7.31 6.42 39.86
N GLY A 954 -6.86 5.46 39.06
CA GLY A 954 -5.80 5.62 38.07
C GLY A 954 -6.30 5.52 36.60
N GLY A 955 -7.63 5.38 36.35
CA GLY A 955 -8.13 5.29 34.98
C GLY A 955 -9.35 4.37 34.82
N GLN A 956 -9.55 3.88 33.61
CA GLN A 956 -10.62 2.92 33.35
C GLN A 956 -10.15 1.85 32.37
N LEU A 957 -10.61 0.62 32.60
CA LEU A 957 -10.44 -0.52 31.69
C LEU A 957 -11.79 -0.92 31.11
N LEU A 958 -11.78 -1.29 29.82
CA LEU A 958 -12.96 -1.79 29.11
C LEU A 958 -12.69 -3.22 28.64
N ARG A 959 -13.64 -4.12 28.90
CA ARG A 959 -13.59 -5.49 28.42
C ARG A 959 -14.92 -5.90 27.76
N ARG A 960 -14.84 -6.48 26.58
CA ARG A 960 -15.99 -7.04 25.87
C ARG A 960 -16.27 -8.45 26.41
N ILE A 961 -17.53 -8.74 26.70
CA ILE A 961 -18.00 -10.08 27.06
C ILE A 961 -19.22 -10.49 26.23
N SER A 962 -19.39 -11.76 25.94
CA SER A 962 -20.46 -12.31 25.09
C SER A 962 -21.29 -13.32 25.87
N LEU A 963 -22.59 -13.07 25.97
CA LEU A 963 -23.56 -14.02 26.52
C LEU A 963 -24.17 -14.85 25.41
N ILE A 964 -24.10 -16.18 25.54
CA ILE A 964 -24.73 -17.13 24.62
C ILE A 964 -25.70 -17.98 25.46
N LYS A 965 -27.00 -17.98 25.14
CA LYS A 965 -27.99 -18.81 25.80
C LYS A 965 -28.30 -20.04 24.95
#